data_dc4f16ac944ca88aa9aa4ef62c531f4f
#
_entry.id   dc4f16ac944ca88aa9aa4ef62c531f4f
#
_cell.length_a   1.000
_cell.length_b   1.000
_cell.length_c   1.000
_cell.angle_alpha   90.00
_cell.angle_beta   90.00
_cell.angle_gamma   90.00
#
_symmetry.space_group_name_H-M   'P 1'
#
loop_
_entity.id
_entity.type
_entity.pdbx_description
1 polymer ?
#
loop_
_entity_poly.entity_id
_entity_poly.type
_entity_poly.pdbx_seq_one_letter_code
_entity_poly.pdbx_strand_id
1 'polypeptide(L)'
;MSKLQNITLSAVTIILAACSETVITPPEAPALDINFEKFTLENGLDVIFHVDRSDPVVAIDIAAHVGSGREVTGRTGFAHLFEHLLFLDSENLGYGGLDEMNTRIGGEGTNGFTTNDMTQYFQAVPKDGLEKIIWAEADKLGWFINTVSQDVVDNEKQVVKNEKRQRVDNQPYGHNLYIVSKALYPEGHPYNWQVIGSLADLDAAGLQDVKDFYAKWYVPNNVTVTISGDFDTAQAKSMVEKYFGEIPRGDDIPPYEAQPARLTESLNLYHEDNFATVPQLSLTWPAVEQYHPDAYALDILISYLTEGKTAPLNEVMIDEDKVTSGVSGFNYTKEIAGELYLFVSPNEGQDIDGLMPSLNKAFERFEENGISQDDLDRIKAGIEVDFYGDVQSALGKAIQLGEYNVFTGDPGFYKKDIANIQAVSTDDVMRVYNEYIKDKPSIAVSFMPKGQRELALDGADKAKVVEEVVVAGEGAAPDFNPAARVLSTTTPSKFDRSIEPEFGATYELPVSDVWRDTLANGIEVYGIQSNETPLINFSLRIDAGRELGSVQKPAIAAMTADLLEKGTAQKTTAELENAIKSLGSSISISNGDTGTFISGTTLKRNFGQTIDLVKEMLNEPRWDAEEFSLLKSKILQDITQSEGNPNAISARENAKLNYPENHIFHYTRYGPKDKLETVTLEDLKKFHSLYYRAQNAKFRIVGDFTKNNVISAMKDMFPEKTHPIKEKAKLPAAKEITTSKIYFYDVPEAKQSVLRIERPSLTSTDPDFPLAEAINFPLGGIYTSKLNSTLRVEKGYTYGIRSGFNGDIDRGTFNVRSSVRTNVTKESIELIRDIVGNYGPDFTQEELDIMKGALLKGQALKNETLSDKLRMLGEISAYNYPADYRAQNAKAIEAMTLQDFKSLAEKYLRPNAMNYLVVGDAASQMDGLKSLGFGDPVLLNGAE
;
A
#
# COMPACT_ATOMS: atom_id res chain seq x y z
N MET A 1 -30.05 80.00 49.32
CA MET A 1 -31.54 80.11 49.18
C MET A 1 -31.98 79.30 48.08
N SER A 2 -32.62 78.29 48.38
CA SER A 2 -33.92 77.68 48.13
C SER A 2 -34.02 76.75 46.92
N LYS A 3 -34.35 75.58 47.34
CA LYS A 3 -35.42 74.63 46.91
C LYS A 3 -35.32 73.97 45.54
N LEU A 4 -35.04 72.66 45.60
CA LEU A 4 -35.96 71.53 45.49
C LEU A 4 -36.97 71.60 44.38
N GLN A 5 -36.90 70.64 43.47
CA GLN A 5 -38.05 69.72 43.13
C GLN A 5 -37.55 68.47 42.45
N ASN A 6 -38.03 67.33 43.00
CA ASN A 6 -37.83 65.95 42.50
C ASN A 6 -38.66 65.67 41.23
N ILE A 7 -38.09 64.99 40.27
CA ILE A 7 -38.88 64.20 39.29
C ILE A 7 -38.25 62.79 39.22
N THR A 8 -39.01 61.85 39.67
CA THR A 8 -38.76 60.41 39.60
C THR A 8 -38.82 59.95 38.14
N LEU A 9 -37.72 59.42 37.60
CA LEU A 9 -37.76 58.66 36.31
C LEU A 9 -37.37 57.23 36.61
N SER A 10 -38.31 56.31 36.36
CA SER A 10 -38.15 54.85 36.47
C SER A 10 -37.14 54.39 35.46
N ALA A 11 -36.01 53.84 35.89
CA ALA A 11 -35.02 53.14 35.04
C ALA A 11 -35.49 51.70 34.82
N VAL A 12 -35.86 51.37 33.59
CA VAL A 12 -36.00 50.00 33.13
C VAL A 12 -34.60 49.46 32.85
N THR A 13 -34.14 48.58 33.72
CA THR A 13 -32.85 47.86 33.54
C THR A 13 -33.08 46.74 32.53
N ILE A 14 -32.64 46.93 31.30
CA ILE A 14 -32.46 45.86 30.31
C ILE A 14 -31.22 45.09 30.70
N ILE A 15 -31.40 43.87 31.20
CA ILE A 15 -30.33 42.88 31.40
C ILE A 15 -30.03 42.29 30.01
N LEU A 16 -28.96 42.81 29.36
CA LEU A 16 -28.29 42.08 28.24
C LEU A 16 -27.53 40.94 28.87
N ALA A 17 -28.10 39.73 28.73
CA ALA A 17 -27.34 38.49 28.91
C ALA A 17 -26.34 38.40 27.74
N ALA A 18 -25.10 38.80 28.00
CA ALA A 18 -24.00 38.45 27.12
C ALA A 18 -23.78 36.94 27.25
N CYS A 19 -24.21 36.17 26.25
CA CYS A 19 -23.67 34.85 26.01
C CYS A 19 -22.21 35.04 25.66
N SER A 20 -21.32 34.88 26.63
CA SER A 20 -19.92 34.62 26.37
C SER A 20 -19.88 33.19 25.85
N GLU A 21 -19.78 33.02 24.55
CA GLU A 21 -19.25 31.79 23.98
C GLU A 21 -17.85 31.63 24.60
N THR A 22 -17.74 30.70 25.52
CA THR A 22 -16.47 30.15 25.93
C THR A 22 -15.95 29.42 24.70
N VAL A 23 -15.04 30.04 23.96
CA VAL A 23 -14.18 29.32 23.01
C VAL A 23 -13.44 28.31 23.87
N ILE A 24 -13.92 27.06 23.85
CA ILE A 24 -13.18 25.93 24.39
C ILE A 24 -12.03 25.73 23.41
N THR A 25 -10.90 26.34 23.68
CA THR A 25 -9.64 25.93 23.06
C THR A 25 -9.49 24.44 23.35
N PRO A 26 -9.41 23.56 22.35
CA PRO A 26 -9.13 22.16 22.61
C PRO A 26 -7.83 22.09 23.42
N PRO A 27 -7.74 21.20 24.41
CA PRO A 27 -6.48 20.97 25.08
C PRO A 27 -5.46 20.60 23.99
N GLU A 28 -4.35 21.33 23.98
CA GLU A 28 -3.21 21.04 23.12
C GLU A 28 -2.88 19.55 23.24
N ALA A 29 -2.93 18.82 22.14
CA ALA A 29 -2.51 17.42 22.14
C ALA A 29 -1.07 17.38 22.64
N PRO A 30 -0.68 16.42 23.50
CA PRO A 30 0.70 16.30 23.89
C PRO A 30 1.51 16.16 22.60
N ALA A 31 2.43 17.10 22.37
CA ALA A 31 3.29 17.09 21.20
C ALA A 31 4.03 15.74 21.19
N LEU A 32 3.93 15.00 20.10
CA LEU A 32 4.68 13.76 19.93
C LEU A 32 6.16 14.08 20.09
N ASP A 33 6.82 13.44 21.04
CA ASP A 33 8.25 13.63 21.28
C ASP A 33 8.98 12.30 21.03
N ILE A 34 9.55 12.17 19.84
CA ILE A 34 10.37 11.01 19.48
C ILE A 34 11.77 11.28 20.01
N ASN A 35 12.06 10.76 21.20
CA ASN A 35 13.40 10.89 21.81
C ASN A 35 14.42 10.08 21.03
N PHE A 36 15.51 10.70 20.63
CA PHE A 36 16.59 10.01 19.93
C PHE A 36 17.97 10.46 20.43
N GLU A 37 18.98 9.60 20.22
CA GLU A 37 20.39 9.91 20.37
C GLU A 37 21.05 9.84 18.98
N LYS A 38 21.70 10.93 18.53
CA LYS A 38 22.50 10.95 17.31
C LYS A 38 23.97 11.07 17.65
N PHE A 39 24.82 10.26 17.00
CA PHE A 39 26.26 10.37 17.04
C PHE A 39 26.86 9.96 15.70
N THR A 40 28.10 10.40 15.44
CA THR A 40 28.82 10.08 14.20
C THR A 40 30.06 9.24 14.53
N LEU A 41 30.28 8.15 13.81
CA LEU A 41 31.49 7.33 13.93
C LEU A 41 32.72 8.06 13.33
N GLU A 42 33.95 7.60 13.67
CA GLU A 42 35.18 8.16 13.13
C GLU A 42 35.27 8.11 11.61
N ASN A 43 34.62 7.12 10.97
CA ASN A 43 34.55 6.99 9.50
C ASN A 43 33.46 7.88 8.86
N GLY A 44 32.75 8.67 9.64
CA GLY A 44 31.74 9.62 9.15
C GLY A 44 30.34 9.06 9.06
N LEU A 45 30.07 7.81 9.49
CA LEU A 45 28.75 7.23 9.53
C LEU A 45 27.90 7.92 10.61
N ASP A 46 26.73 8.45 10.21
CA ASP A 46 25.74 8.95 11.16
C ASP A 46 24.92 7.78 11.71
N VAL A 47 24.73 7.77 13.04
CA VAL A 47 23.97 6.75 13.75
C VAL A 47 22.91 7.41 14.62
N ILE A 48 21.68 6.91 14.54
CA ILE A 48 20.55 7.38 15.31
C ILE A 48 19.93 6.22 16.09
N PHE A 49 19.74 6.42 17.39
CA PHE A 49 19.05 5.47 18.27
C PHE A 49 17.76 6.05 18.78
N HIS A 50 16.67 5.31 18.62
CA HIS A 50 15.40 5.55 19.30
C HIS A 50 15.02 4.35 20.15
N VAL A 51 15.00 4.50 21.47
CA VAL A 51 14.65 3.40 22.40
C VAL A 51 13.15 3.43 22.68
N ASP A 52 12.48 2.36 22.26
CA ASP A 52 11.08 2.09 22.54
C ASP A 52 10.95 0.66 23.11
N ARG A 53 10.43 0.54 24.35
CA ARG A 53 10.31 -0.74 25.07
C ARG A 53 8.89 -1.26 25.14
N SER A 54 8.00 -0.70 24.33
CA SER A 54 6.58 -1.09 24.29
C SER A 54 6.38 -2.54 23.82
N ASP A 55 7.15 -2.94 22.81
CA ASP A 55 7.12 -4.26 22.23
C ASP A 55 8.55 -4.85 22.08
N PRO A 56 8.73 -6.18 22.13
CA PRO A 56 10.05 -6.81 22.05
C PRO A 56 10.58 -6.89 20.61
N VAL A 57 10.60 -5.75 19.93
CA VAL A 57 10.97 -5.59 18.52
C VAL A 57 12.11 -4.59 18.39
N VAL A 58 12.96 -4.79 17.41
CA VAL A 58 13.95 -3.81 16.96
C VAL A 58 13.88 -3.69 15.43
N ALA A 59 14.02 -2.47 14.94
CA ALA A 59 14.11 -2.16 13.53
C ALA A 59 15.43 -1.48 13.21
N ILE A 60 15.96 -1.74 12.03
CA ILE A 60 17.10 -1.04 11.47
C ILE A 60 16.74 -0.44 10.12
N ASP A 61 17.18 0.79 9.89
CA ASP A 61 17.11 1.49 8.61
C ASP A 61 18.51 1.95 8.21
N ILE A 62 18.85 1.70 6.95
CA ILE A 62 20.10 2.14 6.29
C ILE A 62 19.71 3.09 5.17
N ALA A 63 19.84 4.38 5.40
CA ALA A 63 19.53 5.41 4.42
C ALA A 63 20.78 5.92 3.73
N ALA A 64 20.94 5.62 2.44
CA ALA A 64 22.04 6.11 1.61
C ALA A 64 21.57 7.34 0.83
N HIS A 65 22.31 8.47 0.93
CA HIS A 65 22.00 9.71 0.21
C HIS A 65 22.39 9.59 -1.27
N VAL A 66 21.78 8.65 -1.95
CA VAL A 66 21.97 8.35 -3.37
C VAL A 66 20.70 7.76 -3.96
N GLY A 67 20.22 8.34 -5.04
CA GLY A 67 19.10 7.87 -5.85
C GLY A 67 19.39 8.03 -7.33
N SER A 68 18.35 7.91 -8.16
CA SER A 68 18.51 8.01 -9.61
C SER A 68 19.00 9.39 -10.08
N GLY A 69 18.81 10.43 -9.27
CA GLY A 69 19.33 11.78 -9.57
C GLY A 69 20.86 11.86 -9.56
N ARG A 70 21.55 10.89 -8.97
CA ARG A 70 23.03 10.82 -8.97
C ARG A 70 23.62 10.01 -10.13
N GLU A 71 22.75 9.47 -10.99
CA GLU A 71 23.12 8.77 -12.21
C GLU A 71 23.60 9.71 -13.31
N VAL A 72 24.05 9.17 -14.42
CA VAL A 72 24.46 9.95 -15.59
C VAL A 72 23.70 9.50 -16.84
N THR A 73 23.51 10.41 -17.79
CA THR A 73 22.84 10.11 -19.07
C THR A 73 23.49 8.87 -19.73
N GLY A 74 22.68 7.92 -20.17
CA GLY A 74 23.13 6.65 -20.76
C GLY A 74 23.49 5.58 -19.72
N ARG A 75 23.24 5.86 -18.44
CA ARG A 75 23.43 4.95 -17.30
C ARG A 75 22.32 5.16 -16.28
N THR A 76 21.04 5.12 -16.73
CA THR A 76 19.87 5.31 -15.88
C THR A 76 19.32 3.99 -15.37
N GLY A 77 18.71 4.01 -14.18
CA GLY A 77 18.21 2.82 -13.47
C GLY A 77 19.28 2.11 -12.60
N PHE A 78 20.47 2.71 -12.47
CA PHE A 78 21.58 2.12 -11.71
C PHE A 78 21.34 2.13 -10.19
N ALA A 79 20.83 3.22 -9.66
CA ALA A 79 20.52 3.29 -8.23
C ALA A 79 19.52 2.22 -7.82
N HIS A 80 18.47 2.01 -8.61
CA HIS A 80 17.49 0.99 -8.38
C HIS A 80 18.03 -0.44 -8.62
N LEU A 81 18.80 -0.67 -9.68
CA LEU A 81 19.50 -1.94 -9.89
C LEU A 81 20.43 -2.24 -8.71
N PHE A 82 21.11 -1.22 -8.18
CA PHE A 82 22.00 -1.37 -7.05
C PHE A 82 21.25 -1.69 -5.74
N GLU A 83 20.05 -1.10 -5.54
CA GLU A 83 19.15 -1.51 -4.46
C GLU A 83 18.93 -3.02 -4.47
N HIS A 84 18.55 -3.59 -5.62
CA HIS A 84 18.38 -5.03 -5.78
C HIS A 84 19.64 -5.81 -5.49
N LEU A 85 20.77 -5.42 -6.09
CA LEU A 85 22.04 -6.12 -5.94
C LEU A 85 22.51 -6.19 -4.47
N LEU A 86 22.31 -5.13 -3.69
CA LEU A 86 22.76 -5.05 -2.31
C LEU A 86 22.00 -6.02 -1.37
N PHE A 87 20.80 -6.46 -1.74
CA PHE A 87 20.07 -7.50 -1.02
C PHE A 87 20.64 -8.91 -1.28
N LEU A 88 21.26 -9.14 -2.44
CA LEU A 88 21.51 -10.48 -2.92
C LEU A 88 22.66 -11.19 -2.23
N ASP A 89 23.77 -10.48 -1.97
CA ASP A 89 25.01 -11.13 -1.54
C ASP A 89 25.91 -10.22 -0.69
N SER A 90 26.65 -10.81 0.22
CA SER A 90 27.85 -10.22 0.84
C SER A 90 28.87 -11.30 1.17
N GLU A 91 30.11 -10.94 1.44
CA GLU A 91 31.21 -11.91 1.58
C GLU A 91 30.95 -12.97 2.66
N ASN A 92 30.29 -12.58 3.77
CA ASN A 92 30.12 -13.42 4.94
C ASN A 92 28.69 -13.99 5.07
N LEU A 93 27.67 -13.30 4.57
CA LEU A 93 26.29 -13.82 4.51
C LEU A 93 26.12 -14.85 3.39
N GLY A 94 26.74 -14.61 2.24
CA GLY A 94 26.52 -15.42 1.04
C GLY A 94 25.30 -14.95 0.23
N TYR A 95 25.13 -15.54 -0.94
CA TYR A 95 24.03 -15.23 -1.85
C TYR A 95 22.68 -15.62 -1.23
N GLY A 96 21.76 -14.66 -1.12
CA GLY A 96 20.46 -14.82 -0.44
C GLY A 96 20.56 -14.87 1.09
N GLY A 97 21.77 -14.80 1.66
CA GLY A 97 22.01 -15.04 3.08
C GLY A 97 21.36 -14.04 4.03
N LEU A 98 21.16 -12.78 3.60
CA LEU A 98 20.42 -11.79 4.39
C LEU A 98 18.95 -12.21 4.57
N ASP A 99 18.29 -12.54 3.49
CA ASP A 99 16.88 -12.92 3.51
C ASP A 99 16.66 -14.26 4.24
N GLU A 100 17.59 -15.22 4.06
CA GLU A 100 17.56 -16.49 4.78
C GLU A 100 17.77 -16.29 6.29
N MET A 101 18.73 -15.45 6.67
CA MET A 101 18.96 -15.12 8.08
C MET A 101 17.75 -14.39 8.66
N ASN A 102 17.24 -13.36 7.97
CA ASN A 102 16.07 -12.62 8.44
C ASN A 102 14.87 -13.54 8.62
N THR A 103 14.62 -14.45 7.67
CA THR A 103 13.59 -15.48 7.80
C THR A 103 13.82 -16.36 9.04
N ARG A 104 15.03 -16.90 9.25
CA ARG A 104 15.35 -17.77 10.39
C ARG A 104 15.16 -17.11 11.75
N ILE A 105 15.47 -15.82 11.84
CA ILE A 105 15.33 -15.07 13.10
C ILE A 105 13.93 -14.54 13.34
N GLY A 106 12.98 -14.79 12.43
CA GLY A 106 11.60 -14.35 12.53
C GLY A 106 11.42 -12.87 12.17
N GLY A 107 12.30 -12.32 11.34
CA GLY A 107 12.20 -10.95 10.85
C GLY A 107 11.10 -10.79 9.82
N GLU A 108 10.61 -9.57 9.71
CA GLU A 108 9.56 -9.15 8.76
C GLU A 108 9.91 -7.78 8.19
N GLY A 109 9.33 -7.46 7.04
CA GLY A 109 9.49 -6.14 6.43
C GLY A 109 10.87 -5.87 5.83
N THR A 110 11.70 -6.91 5.56
CA THR A 110 12.93 -6.73 4.77
C THR A 110 12.56 -6.19 3.40
N ASN A 111 12.92 -4.95 3.14
CA ASN A 111 12.61 -4.26 1.91
C ASN A 111 13.58 -3.09 1.70
N GLY A 112 13.50 -2.49 0.53
CA GLY A 112 14.15 -1.24 0.20
C GLY A 112 13.31 -0.46 -0.78
N PHE A 113 13.63 0.79 -0.94
CA PHE A 113 13.12 1.62 -2.03
C PHE A 113 14.17 2.64 -2.46
N THR A 114 14.12 2.96 -3.75
CA THR A 114 14.94 4.00 -4.36
C THR A 114 14.04 5.14 -4.82
N THR A 115 14.41 6.36 -4.46
CA THR A 115 13.82 7.60 -4.99
C THR A 115 14.79 8.26 -5.99
N ASN A 116 14.48 9.47 -6.41
CA ASN A 116 15.45 10.27 -7.17
C ASN A 116 16.70 10.61 -6.35
N ASP A 117 16.60 10.69 -5.01
CA ASP A 117 17.63 11.31 -4.18
C ASP A 117 18.18 10.39 -3.08
N MET A 118 17.47 9.33 -2.73
CA MET A 118 17.80 8.44 -1.62
C MET A 118 17.47 6.99 -1.95
N THR A 119 18.25 6.07 -1.39
CA THR A 119 17.92 4.65 -1.33
C THR A 119 17.91 4.19 0.13
N GLN A 120 16.83 3.59 0.58
CA GLN A 120 16.70 3.04 1.94
C GLN A 120 16.59 1.53 1.92
N TYR A 121 17.19 0.89 2.96
CA TYR A 121 17.12 -0.55 3.22
C TYR A 121 16.70 -0.73 4.68
N PHE A 122 15.67 -1.50 4.92
CA PHE A 122 15.13 -1.61 6.27
C PHE A 122 14.54 -2.98 6.56
N GLN A 123 14.47 -3.31 7.85
CA GLN A 123 13.84 -4.52 8.36
C GLN A 123 13.53 -4.40 9.84
N ALA A 124 12.57 -5.20 10.30
CA ALA A 124 12.27 -5.36 11.72
C ALA A 124 12.45 -6.82 12.14
N VAL A 125 12.98 -7.03 13.34
CA VAL A 125 13.23 -8.35 13.89
C VAL A 125 12.83 -8.39 15.37
N PRO A 126 12.59 -9.58 15.94
CA PRO A 126 12.53 -9.74 17.38
C PRO A 126 13.81 -9.24 18.04
N LYS A 127 13.72 -8.64 19.22
CA LYS A 127 14.84 -7.94 19.88
C LYS A 127 16.08 -8.80 20.15
N ASP A 128 15.91 -10.12 20.26
CA ASP A 128 17.05 -11.05 20.40
C ASP A 128 17.88 -11.20 19.11
N GLY A 129 17.37 -10.69 17.99
CA GLY A 129 18.08 -10.63 16.70
C GLY A 129 18.93 -9.38 16.48
N LEU A 130 18.99 -8.42 17.42
CA LEU A 130 19.65 -7.12 17.22
C LEU A 130 21.09 -7.22 16.71
N GLU A 131 21.97 -8.01 17.36
CA GLU A 131 23.36 -8.11 16.93
C GLU A 131 23.49 -8.73 15.54
N LYS A 132 22.59 -9.68 15.20
CA LYS A 132 22.56 -10.33 13.89
C LYS A 132 22.26 -9.33 12.76
N ILE A 133 21.25 -8.46 12.93
CA ILE A 133 20.91 -7.48 11.88
C ILE A 133 21.95 -6.36 11.78
N ILE A 134 22.54 -5.92 12.88
CA ILE A 134 23.63 -4.93 12.84
C ILE A 134 24.84 -5.51 12.10
N TRP A 135 25.20 -6.77 12.37
CA TRP A 135 26.27 -7.47 11.67
C TRP A 135 25.98 -7.65 10.19
N ALA A 136 24.76 -8.08 9.84
CA ALA A 136 24.36 -8.32 8.45
C ALA A 136 24.32 -7.02 7.62
N GLU A 137 23.74 -5.95 8.17
CA GLU A 137 23.68 -4.66 7.47
C GLU A 137 25.09 -4.05 7.30
N ALA A 138 25.97 -4.22 8.28
CA ALA A 138 27.36 -3.80 8.15
C ALA A 138 28.10 -4.63 7.11
N ASP A 139 27.84 -5.93 7.02
CA ASP A 139 28.44 -6.80 6.01
C ASP A 139 27.98 -6.42 4.60
N LYS A 140 26.69 -6.14 4.45
CA LYS A 140 26.09 -5.60 3.23
C LYS A 140 26.78 -4.32 2.78
N LEU A 141 26.98 -3.37 3.68
CA LEU A 141 27.57 -2.08 3.35
C LEU A 141 29.09 -2.17 3.06
N GLY A 142 29.85 -2.98 3.79
CA GLY A 142 31.32 -2.98 3.72
C GLY A 142 31.95 -4.18 2.99
N TRP A 143 31.22 -5.29 2.81
CA TRP A 143 31.75 -6.56 2.26
C TRP A 143 30.93 -7.07 1.06
N PHE A 144 30.26 -6.17 0.34
CA PHE A 144 29.42 -6.47 -0.82
C PHE A 144 30.21 -6.62 -2.11
N ILE A 145 31.12 -5.69 -2.41
CA ILE A 145 31.58 -5.44 -3.79
C ILE A 145 32.35 -6.59 -4.43
N ASN A 146 33.01 -7.42 -3.65
CA ASN A 146 33.77 -8.59 -4.14
C ASN A 146 32.85 -9.77 -4.51
N THR A 147 31.59 -9.73 -4.11
CA THR A 147 30.62 -10.80 -4.41
C THR A 147 29.92 -10.62 -5.74
N VAL A 148 29.89 -9.39 -6.28
CA VAL A 148 29.19 -9.07 -7.52
C VAL A 148 29.98 -9.56 -8.72
N SER A 149 29.38 -10.45 -9.52
CA SER A 149 29.89 -10.90 -10.81
C SER A 149 29.04 -10.38 -11.97
N GLN A 150 29.55 -10.47 -13.20
CA GLN A 150 28.77 -10.09 -14.37
C GLN A 150 27.48 -10.91 -14.50
N ASP A 151 27.52 -12.20 -14.17
CA ASP A 151 26.34 -13.08 -14.23
C ASP A 151 25.26 -12.67 -13.22
N VAL A 152 25.64 -12.23 -12.01
CA VAL A 152 24.71 -11.67 -11.00
C VAL A 152 24.06 -10.40 -11.55
N VAL A 153 24.86 -9.48 -12.09
CA VAL A 153 24.34 -8.23 -12.69
C VAL A 153 23.37 -8.53 -13.83
N ASP A 154 23.73 -9.46 -14.72
CA ASP A 154 22.89 -9.78 -15.89
C ASP A 154 21.59 -10.50 -15.50
N ASN A 155 21.60 -11.31 -14.44
CA ASN A 155 20.38 -11.90 -13.90
C ASN A 155 19.47 -10.84 -13.26
N GLU A 156 20.03 -9.95 -12.43
CA GLU A 156 19.22 -8.96 -11.71
C GLU A 156 18.65 -7.89 -12.65
N LYS A 157 19.34 -7.55 -13.72
CA LYS A 157 18.75 -6.73 -14.80
C LYS A 157 17.45 -7.33 -15.34
N GLN A 158 17.33 -8.65 -15.45
CA GLN A 158 16.10 -9.28 -15.93
C GLN A 158 14.97 -9.12 -14.90
N VAL A 159 15.30 -9.16 -13.59
CA VAL A 159 14.33 -8.89 -12.53
C VAL A 159 13.82 -7.45 -12.60
N VAL A 160 14.72 -6.46 -12.67
CA VAL A 160 14.36 -5.03 -12.81
C VAL A 160 13.55 -4.77 -14.09
N LYS A 161 13.91 -5.40 -15.21
CA LYS A 161 13.13 -5.30 -16.46
C LYS A 161 11.73 -5.89 -16.30
N ASN A 162 11.58 -7.01 -15.56
CA ASN A 162 10.26 -7.59 -15.27
C ASN A 162 9.42 -6.66 -14.40
N GLU A 163 10.04 -5.99 -13.44
CA GLU A 163 9.37 -4.99 -12.63
C GLU A 163 8.87 -3.82 -13.48
N LYS A 164 9.72 -3.28 -14.36
CA LYS A 164 9.32 -2.22 -15.29
C LYS A 164 8.13 -2.65 -16.15
N ARG A 165 8.15 -3.86 -16.70
CA ARG A 165 7.01 -4.41 -17.45
C ARG A 165 5.74 -4.47 -16.60
N GLN A 166 5.87 -4.91 -15.34
CA GLN A 166 4.72 -5.08 -14.46
C GLN A 166 4.15 -3.75 -13.96
N ARG A 167 5.01 -2.79 -13.61
CA ARG A 167 4.60 -1.53 -12.99
C ARG A 167 4.36 -0.39 -13.99
N VAL A 168 4.98 -0.47 -15.17
CA VAL A 168 4.91 0.61 -16.18
C VAL A 168 4.27 0.09 -17.48
N ASP A 169 4.94 -0.84 -18.17
CA ASP A 169 4.60 -1.18 -19.55
C ASP A 169 3.27 -1.93 -19.72
N ASN A 170 2.81 -2.65 -18.68
CA ASN A 170 1.53 -3.39 -18.64
C ASN A 170 0.45 -2.72 -17.78
N GLN A 171 0.61 -1.45 -17.45
CA GLN A 171 -0.39 -0.71 -16.69
C GLN A 171 -0.99 0.41 -17.56
N PRO A 172 -2.31 0.63 -17.47
CA PRO A 172 -2.91 1.84 -18.04
C PRO A 172 -2.20 3.09 -17.50
N TYR A 173 -1.91 4.03 -18.37
CA TYR A 173 -1.25 5.32 -18.03
C TYR A 173 0.16 5.21 -17.44
N GLY A 174 0.80 4.04 -17.51
CA GLY A 174 2.06 3.76 -16.82
C GLY A 174 3.25 4.61 -17.29
N HIS A 175 3.20 5.18 -18.47
CA HIS A 175 4.25 6.03 -19.03
C HIS A 175 4.18 7.51 -18.60
N ASN A 176 3.24 7.90 -17.73
CA ASN A 176 3.04 9.31 -17.37
C ASN A 176 4.31 9.98 -16.82
N LEU A 177 4.90 9.40 -15.78
CA LEU A 177 6.10 9.97 -15.15
C LEU A 177 7.27 10.07 -16.16
N TYR A 178 7.41 9.11 -17.07
CA TYR A 178 8.45 9.15 -18.10
C TYR A 178 8.24 10.32 -19.07
N ILE A 179 7.01 10.49 -19.56
CA ILE A 179 6.69 11.55 -20.51
C ILE A 179 6.89 12.92 -19.86
N VAL A 180 6.38 13.09 -18.64
CA VAL A 180 6.52 14.34 -17.89
C VAL A 180 7.98 14.66 -17.59
N SER A 181 8.76 13.71 -17.06
CA SER A 181 10.18 13.93 -16.77
C SER A 181 10.97 14.35 -18.00
N LYS A 182 10.72 13.73 -19.16
CA LYS A 182 11.37 14.08 -20.44
C LYS A 182 10.95 15.44 -20.97
N ALA A 183 9.73 15.87 -20.73
CA ALA A 183 9.21 17.15 -21.20
C ALA A 183 9.58 18.31 -20.27
N LEU A 184 9.60 18.06 -18.95
CA LEU A 184 9.79 19.07 -17.92
C LEU A 184 11.27 19.43 -17.71
N TYR A 185 12.13 18.40 -17.65
CA TYR A 185 13.53 18.58 -17.32
C TYR A 185 14.40 18.54 -18.59
N PRO A 186 15.34 19.49 -18.77
CA PRO A 186 16.24 19.49 -19.92
C PRO A 186 17.16 18.26 -19.90
N GLU A 187 17.70 17.90 -21.06
CA GLU A 187 18.70 16.84 -21.16
C GLU A 187 19.92 17.17 -20.27
N GLY A 188 20.33 16.18 -19.46
CA GLY A 188 21.39 16.32 -18.48
C GLY A 188 20.92 16.76 -17.09
N HIS A 189 19.67 17.17 -16.92
CA HIS A 189 19.11 17.39 -15.58
C HIS A 189 18.92 16.05 -14.86
N PRO A 190 19.24 15.95 -13.54
CA PRO A 190 19.13 14.72 -12.76
C PRO A 190 17.77 14.03 -12.75
N TYR A 191 16.70 14.78 -12.98
CA TYR A 191 15.33 14.24 -13.00
C TYR A 191 14.75 14.07 -14.42
N ASN A 192 15.61 14.14 -15.46
CA ASN A 192 15.16 13.88 -16.84
C ASN A 192 14.92 12.40 -17.15
N TRP A 193 15.03 11.49 -16.18
CA TRP A 193 14.77 10.06 -16.29
C TRP A 193 14.05 9.51 -15.05
N GLN A 194 13.44 8.35 -15.21
CA GLN A 194 12.78 7.66 -14.11
C GLN A 194 13.76 6.85 -13.27
N VAL A 195 13.40 6.60 -12.00
CA VAL A 195 14.15 5.74 -11.07
C VAL A 195 14.41 4.36 -11.65
N ILE A 196 13.40 3.74 -12.31
CA ILE A 196 13.54 2.41 -12.91
C ILE A 196 14.47 2.40 -14.14
N GLY A 197 14.82 3.56 -14.67
CA GLY A 197 15.71 3.72 -15.80
C GLY A 197 15.12 3.32 -17.16
N SER A 198 15.97 3.39 -18.20
CA SER A 198 15.64 2.88 -19.54
C SER A 198 16.13 1.46 -19.72
N LEU A 199 15.41 0.65 -20.51
CA LEU A 199 15.84 -0.73 -20.81
C LEU A 199 17.19 -0.75 -21.52
N ALA A 200 17.47 0.23 -22.41
CA ALA A 200 18.74 0.34 -23.12
C ALA A 200 19.92 0.61 -22.18
N ASP A 201 19.73 1.46 -21.17
CA ASP A 201 20.76 1.79 -20.18
C ASP A 201 21.01 0.60 -19.25
N LEU A 202 19.95 -0.08 -18.83
CA LEU A 202 20.04 -1.32 -18.03
C LEU A 202 20.80 -2.41 -18.83
N ASP A 203 20.51 -2.60 -20.12
CA ASP A 203 21.23 -3.56 -20.96
C ASP A 203 22.70 -3.22 -21.09
N ALA A 204 23.03 -1.94 -21.20
CA ALA A 204 24.41 -1.45 -21.28
C ALA A 204 25.17 -1.50 -19.94
N ALA A 205 24.48 -1.71 -18.81
CA ALA A 205 25.08 -1.78 -17.49
C ALA A 205 26.08 -2.94 -17.37
N GLY A 206 27.30 -2.67 -16.92
CA GLY A 206 28.34 -3.65 -16.71
C GLY A 206 28.81 -3.71 -15.24
N LEU A 207 29.54 -4.78 -14.92
CA LEU A 207 30.11 -4.98 -13.58
C LEU A 207 30.95 -3.78 -13.11
N GLN A 208 31.70 -3.14 -14.02
CA GLN A 208 32.55 -1.99 -13.64
C GLN A 208 31.70 -0.77 -13.26
N ASP A 209 30.58 -0.54 -13.94
CA ASP A 209 29.68 0.57 -13.61
C ASP A 209 29.09 0.38 -12.19
N VAL A 210 28.74 -0.86 -11.83
CA VAL A 210 28.26 -1.21 -10.48
C VAL A 210 29.35 -0.95 -9.42
N LYS A 211 30.61 -1.34 -9.70
CA LYS A 211 31.74 -1.11 -8.80
C LYS A 211 32.04 0.37 -8.58
N ASP A 212 31.98 1.16 -9.65
CA ASP A 212 32.23 2.59 -9.61
C ASP A 212 31.12 3.32 -8.83
N PHE A 213 29.86 2.88 -9.00
CA PHE A 213 28.71 3.43 -8.29
C PHE A 213 28.80 3.14 -6.79
N TYR A 214 29.12 1.90 -6.40
CA TYR A 214 29.31 1.53 -5.01
C TYR A 214 30.43 2.34 -4.34
N ALA A 215 31.62 2.37 -4.97
CA ALA A 215 32.78 3.03 -4.40
C ALA A 215 32.59 4.53 -4.17
N LYS A 216 31.70 5.14 -4.96
CA LYS A 216 31.40 6.57 -4.87
C LYS A 216 30.31 6.89 -3.85
N TRP A 217 29.24 6.09 -3.80
CA TRP A 217 28.01 6.48 -3.13
C TRP A 217 27.72 5.69 -1.84
N TYR A 218 28.10 4.41 -1.77
CA TYR A 218 27.84 3.54 -0.61
C TYR A 218 29.00 3.55 0.36
N VAL A 219 29.31 4.72 0.86
CA VAL A 219 30.40 5.00 1.80
C VAL A 219 29.84 5.51 3.11
N PRO A 220 30.48 5.23 4.27
CA PRO A 220 29.93 5.55 5.60
C PRO A 220 29.50 7.01 5.75
N ASN A 221 30.27 7.95 5.23
CA ASN A 221 29.97 9.38 5.31
C ASN A 221 28.86 9.87 4.36
N ASN A 222 28.19 8.97 3.66
CA ASN A 222 26.99 9.21 2.83
C ASN A 222 25.80 8.35 3.26
N VAL A 223 25.91 7.68 4.41
CA VAL A 223 24.91 6.74 4.92
C VAL A 223 24.52 7.11 6.34
N THR A 224 23.26 6.99 6.65
CA THR A 224 22.69 7.07 8.01
C THR A 224 22.21 5.69 8.42
N VAL A 225 22.55 5.26 9.64
CA VAL A 225 22.01 4.04 10.27
C VAL A 225 21.08 4.44 11.40
N THR A 226 19.82 4.04 11.32
CA THR A 226 18.86 4.27 12.41
C THR A 226 18.42 2.95 13.02
N ILE A 227 18.52 2.84 14.35
CA ILE A 227 18.04 1.68 15.12
C ILE A 227 16.95 2.14 16.07
N SER A 228 15.79 1.52 15.99
CA SER A 228 14.61 1.83 16.80
C SER A 228 14.07 0.57 17.48
N GLY A 229 13.56 0.68 18.70
CA GLY A 229 12.91 -0.42 19.43
C GLY A 229 13.50 -0.73 20.79
N ASP A 230 13.33 -1.99 21.26
CA ASP A 230 13.73 -2.43 22.59
C ASP A 230 15.18 -2.95 22.65
N PHE A 231 16.10 -2.06 22.97
CA PHE A 231 17.51 -2.40 23.14
C PHE A 231 18.21 -1.57 24.24
N ASP A 232 19.41 -2.01 24.62
CA ASP A 232 20.32 -1.24 25.45
C ASP A 232 21.26 -0.39 24.59
N THR A 233 21.25 0.92 24.81
CA THR A 233 22.02 1.88 23.98
C THR A 233 23.52 1.68 24.05
N ALA A 234 24.07 1.34 25.21
CA ALA A 234 25.52 1.14 25.35
C ALA A 234 25.96 -0.14 24.63
N GLN A 235 25.19 -1.19 24.71
CA GLN A 235 25.41 -2.45 24.00
C GLN A 235 25.28 -2.24 22.48
N ALA A 236 24.20 -1.63 22.02
CA ALA A 236 23.98 -1.34 20.60
C ALA A 236 25.11 -0.47 20.02
N LYS A 237 25.55 0.56 20.76
CA LYS A 237 26.68 1.41 20.34
C LYS A 237 27.96 0.61 20.16
N SER A 238 28.27 -0.27 21.10
CA SER A 238 29.45 -1.13 20.97
C SER A 238 29.36 -2.07 19.76
N MET A 239 28.16 -2.59 19.44
CA MET A 239 27.93 -3.42 18.25
C MET A 239 28.12 -2.60 16.98
N VAL A 240 27.53 -1.41 16.88
CA VAL A 240 27.67 -0.52 15.73
C VAL A 240 29.12 -0.12 15.52
N GLU A 241 29.84 0.29 16.58
CA GLU A 241 31.28 0.61 16.52
C GLU A 241 32.08 -0.59 16.04
N LYS A 242 31.76 -1.81 16.50
CA LYS A 242 32.44 -3.06 16.12
C LYS A 242 32.23 -3.37 14.63
N TYR A 243 31.00 -3.33 14.15
CA TYR A 243 30.65 -3.84 12.83
C TYR A 243 30.75 -2.80 11.72
N PHE A 244 30.34 -1.56 11.95
CA PHE A 244 30.42 -0.47 10.96
C PHE A 244 31.71 0.34 11.05
N GLY A 245 32.34 0.41 12.22
CA GLY A 245 33.49 1.31 12.47
C GLY A 245 34.75 0.96 11.70
N GLU A 246 34.87 -0.24 11.11
CA GLU A 246 36.01 -0.60 10.29
C GLU A 246 35.83 -0.37 8.78
N ILE A 247 34.61 0.02 8.35
CA ILE A 247 34.35 0.37 6.96
C ILE A 247 35.06 1.69 6.63
N PRO A 248 35.90 1.74 5.58
CA PRO A 248 36.64 2.95 5.26
C PRO A 248 35.74 4.14 4.90
N ARG A 249 36.10 5.33 5.37
CA ARG A 249 35.48 6.58 4.94
C ARG A 249 35.69 6.78 3.43
N GLY A 250 34.67 7.22 2.70
CA GLY A 250 34.77 7.64 1.32
C GLY A 250 35.17 9.12 1.15
N ASP A 251 35.24 9.56 -0.08
CA ASP A 251 35.40 10.97 -0.42
C ASP A 251 34.19 11.80 0.05
N ASP A 252 34.43 13.08 0.31
CA ASP A 252 33.34 13.99 0.67
C ASP A 252 32.45 14.26 -0.55
N ILE A 253 31.14 14.09 -0.36
CA ILE A 253 30.13 14.30 -1.39
C ILE A 253 29.58 15.73 -1.25
N PRO A 254 29.69 16.57 -2.28
CA PRO A 254 29.15 17.92 -2.22
C PRO A 254 27.61 17.89 -2.11
N PRO A 255 27.02 18.84 -1.36
CA PRO A 255 25.57 18.98 -1.31
C PRO A 255 24.99 19.24 -2.70
N TYR A 256 23.76 18.79 -2.91
CA TYR A 256 23.02 19.07 -4.12
C TYR A 256 22.31 20.41 -4.00
N GLU A 257 22.53 21.30 -4.99
CA GLU A 257 21.84 22.56 -5.03
C GLU A 257 20.49 22.41 -5.75
N ALA A 258 19.48 23.17 -5.32
CA ALA A 258 18.16 23.21 -5.94
C ALA A 258 18.26 23.58 -7.43
N GLN A 259 17.60 22.83 -8.29
CA GLN A 259 17.56 23.00 -9.74
C GLN A 259 16.09 22.94 -10.23
N PRO A 260 15.25 23.92 -9.86
CA PRO A 260 13.84 23.88 -10.18
C PRO A 260 13.62 23.90 -11.69
N ALA A 261 12.68 23.09 -12.16
CA ALA A 261 12.28 23.09 -13.55
C ALA A 261 11.66 24.43 -13.96
N ARG A 262 11.81 24.81 -15.24
CA ARG A 262 11.23 26.02 -15.80
C ARG A 262 10.63 25.75 -17.16
N LEU A 263 9.34 26.01 -17.29
CA LEU A 263 8.66 26.03 -18.58
C LEU A 263 8.53 27.46 -19.08
N THR A 264 8.80 27.68 -20.35
CA THR A 264 8.61 28.99 -21.02
C THR A 264 7.28 29.04 -21.78
N GLU A 265 6.73 27.88 -22.12
CA GLU A 265 5.44 27.69 -22.82
C GLU A 265 4.81 26.36 -22.38
N SER A 266 3.51 26.25 -22.48
CA SER A 266 2.80 25.01 -22.22
C SER A 266 3.02 24.01 -23.34
N LEU A 267 3.11 22.73 -22.99
CA LEU A 267 3.30 21.62 -23.92
C LEU A 267 2.07 20.70 -23.87
N ASN A 268 1.45 20.47 -25.02
CA ASN A 268 0.38 19.48 -25.15
C ASN A 268 0.94 18.23 -25.85
N LEU A 269 0.91 17.11 -25.13
CA LEU A 269 1.44 15.83 -25.59
C LEU A 269 0.34 14.78 -25.60
N TYR A 270 0.48 13.74 -26.44
CA TYR A 270 -0.40 12.58 -26.36
C TYR A 270 0.37 11.28 -26.45
N HIS A 271 -0.19 10.24 -25.83
CA HIS A 271 0.27 8.85 -25.92
C HIS A 271 -0.90 7.91 -26.16
N GLU A 272 -0.77 7.03 -27.15
CA GLU A 272 -1.71 5.94 -27.40
C GLU A 272 -1.31 4.74 -26.53
N ASP A 273 -2.12 4.45 -25.52
CA ASP A 273 -1.84 3.44 -24.50
C ASP A 273 -2.49 2.10 -24.87
N ASN A 274 -1.72 1.01 -24.74
CA ASN A 274 -2.17 -0.33 -25.11
C ASN A 274 -3.22 -0.90 -24.14
N PHE A 275 -3.30 -0.39 -22.91
CA PHE A 275 -4.11 -0.91 -21.81
C PHE A 275 -5.20 0.07 -21.35
N ALA A 276 -5.09 1.33 -21.69
CA ALA A 276 -6.14 2.29 -21.40
C ALA A 276 -7.42 1.96 -22.17
N THR A 277 -8.55 2.02 -21.49
CA THR A 277 -9.90 1.82 -22.07
C THR A 277 -10.72 3.11 -22.09
N VAL A 278 -10.28 4.09 -21.32
CA VAL A 278 -10.82 5.46 -21.28
C VAL A 278 -9.67 6.45 -21.37
N PRO A 279 -9.87 7.65 -21.93
CA PRO A 279 -8.81 8.66 -21.95
C PRO A 279 -8.53 9.19 -20.54
N GLN A 280 -7.32 9.74 -20.33
CA GLN A 280 -6.95 10.46 -19.12
C GLN A 280 -6.08 11.67 -19.47
N LEU A 281 -6.41 12.81 -18.88
CA LEU A 281 -5.57 14.00 -18.89
C LEU A 281 -4.68 14.03 -17.65
N SER A 282 -3.38 14.23 -17.85
CA SER A 282 -2.43 14.58 -16.79
C SER A 282 -1.94 16.00 -17.04
N LEU A 283 -2.17 16.90 -16.08
CA LEU A 283 -1.62 18.25 -16.07
C LEU A 283 -0.50 18.32 -15.03
N THR A 284 0.64 18.91 -15.41
CA THR A 284 1.80 19.01 -14.54
C THR A 284 2.40 20.41 -14.61
N TRP A 285 2.60 21.02 -13.45
CA TRP A 285 3.31 22.30 -13.30
C TRP A 285 4.64 22.08 -12.59
N PRO A 286 5.70 22.85 -12.94
CA PRO A 286 6.91 22.92 -12.14
C PRO A 286 6.58 23.39 -10.72
N ALA A 287 7.15 22.73 -9.72
CA ALA A 287 7.01 23.08 -8.31
C ALA A 287 8.40 23.20 -7.64
N VAL A 288 8.39 23.39 -6.33
CA VAL A 288 9.58 23.61 -5.51
C VAL A 288 10.17 22.30 -4.98
N GLU A 289 11.40 22.38 -4.53
CA GLU A 289 12.09 21.29 -3.83
C GLU A 289 11.46 20.95 -2.46
N GLN A 290 11.79 19.78 -1.93
CA GLN A 290 11.36 19.29 -0.61
C GLN A 290 11.80 20.25 0.51
N TYR A 291 10.94 20.43 1.49
CA TYR A 291 11.12 21.35 2.63
C TYR A 291 11.23 22.85 2.26
N HIS A 292 11.03 23.24 1.01
CA HIS A 292 10.83 24.64 0.65
C HIS A 292 9.59 25.19 1.37
N PRO A 293 9.60 26.46 1.84
CA PRO A 293 8.43 27.03 2.54
C PRO A 293 7.11 26.94 1.74
N ASP A 294 7.17 27.03 0.42
CA ASP A 294 5.99 26.93 -0.45
C ASP A 294 5.49 25.49 -0.66
N ALA A 295 6.31 24.48 -0.42
CA ALA A 295 5.91 23.08 -0.55
C ALA A 295 4.68 22.76 0.32
N TYR A 296 4.69 23.21 1.57
CA TYR A 296 3.60 23.02 2.52
C TYR A 296 2.27 23.66 2.08
N ALA A 297 2.35 24.85 1.50
CA ALA A 297 1.17 25.51 0.98
C ALA A 297 0.67 24.87 -0.33
N LEU A 298 1.56 24.29 -1.15
CA LEU A 298 1.20 23.54 -2.35
C LEU A 298 0.55 22.21 -2.02
N ASP A 299 1.01 21.51 -0.97
CA ASP A 299 0.37 20.29 -0.48
C ASP A 299 -1.08 20.55 -0.03
N ILE A 300 -1.26 21.61 0.75
CA ILE A 300 -2.60 22.04 1.20
C ILE A 300 -3.45 22.49 0.01
N LEU A 301 -2.90 23.23 -0.95
CA LEU A 301 -3.61 23.69 -2.13
C LEU A 301 -4.13 22.52 -2.96
N ILE A 302 -3.29 21.54 -3.29
CA ILE A 302 -3.73 20.44 -4.15
C ILE A 302 -4.76 19.56 -3.44
N SER A 303 -4.59 19.30 -2.14
CA SER A 303 -5.57 18.61 -1.33
C SER A 303 -6.92 19.34 -1.33
N TYR A 304 -6.91 20.68 -1.11
CA TYR A 304 -8.13 21.47 -1.16
C TYR A 304 -8.82 21.45 -2.52
N LEU A 305 -8.05 21.49 -3.61
CA LEU A 305 -8.61 21.51 -4.96
C LEU A 305 -9.24 20.17 -5.36
N THR A 306 -8.74 19.03 -4.84
CA THR A 306 -9.06 17.70 -5.35
C THR A 306 -9.73 16.75 -4.36
N GLU A 307 -9.64 17.00 -3.03
CA GLU A 307 -10.07 16.03 -2.03
C GLU A 307 -11.38 16.37 -1.35
N GLY A 308 -12.34 15.48 -1.47
CA GLY A 308 -13.65 15.59 -0.84
C GLY A 308 -14.69 16.29 -1.69
N LYS A 309 -15.92 16.26 -1.22
CA LYS A 309 -17.10 16.72 -1.96
C LYS A 309 -17.10 18.24 -2.20
N THR A 310 -16.50 19.01 -1.27
CA THR A 310 -16.43 20.48 -1.34
C THR A 310 -15.18 20.99 -2.08
N ALA A 311 -14.35 20.09 -2.61
CA ALA A 311 -13.22 20.50 -3.41
C ALA A 311 -13.70 21.20 -4.68
N PRO A 312 -13.15 22.38 -5.05
CA PRO A 312 -13.63 23.17 -6.19
C PRO A 312 -13.71 22.38 -7.50
N LEU A 313 -12.72 21.50 -7.75
CA LEU A 313 -12.72 20.66 -8.95
C LEU A 313 -13.81 19.59 -8.91
N ASN A 314 -14.07 18.99 -7.77
CA ASN A 314 -15.12 17.98 -7.62
C ASN A 314 -16.52 18.59 -7.71
N GLU A 315 -16.76 19.74 -7.07
CA GLU A 315 -18.05 20.43 -7.17
C GLU A 315 -18.41 20.76 -8.62
N VAL A 316 -17.46 21.34 -9.38
CA VAL A 316 -17.74 21.76 -10.74
C VAL A 316 -17.77 20.58 -11.70
N MET A 317 -16.73 19.75 -11.70
CA MET A 317 -16.53 18.76 -12.77
C MET A 317 -17.35 17.49 -12.54
N ILE A 318 -17.59 17.08 -11.27
CA ILE A 318 -18.32 15.86 -10.95
C ILE A 318 -19.82 16.17 -10.73
N ASP A 319 -20.14 17.19 -9.90
CA ASP A 319 -21.51 17.41 -9.45
C ASP A 319 -22.31 18.28 -10.40
N GLU A 320 -21.76 19.41 -10.87
CA GLU A 320 -22.48 20.34 -11.73
C GLU A 320 -22.43 19.92 -13.20
N ASP A 321 -21.24 19.87 -13.78
CA ASP A 321 -21.05 19.67 -15.22
C ASP A 321 -21.03 18.18 -15.59
N LYS A 322 -20.75 17.29 -14.64
CA LYS A 322 -20.77 15.81 -14.80
C LYS A 322 -19.91 15.30 -15.95
N VAL A 323 -18.74 15.94 -16.13
CA VAL A 323 -17.80 15.62 -17.22
C VAL A 323 -16.81 14.51 -16.82
N THR A 324 -16.66 14.26 -15.52
CA THR A 324 -15.80 13.21 -14.96
C THR A 324 -16.48 12.56 -13.76
N SER A 325 -15.97 11.39 -13.36
CA SER A 325 -16.36 10.73 -12.09
C SER A 325 -15.31 10.89 -11.00
N GLY A 326 -14.17 11.52 -11.27
CA GLY A 326 -13.10 11.73 -10.29
C GLY A 326 -11.99 12.63 -10.79
N VAL A 327 -11.49 13.43 -9.87
CA VAL A 327 -10.28 14.25 -10.03
C VAL A 327 -9.33 13.86 -8.92
N SER A 328 -8.04 13.81 -9.21
CA SER A 328 -6.99 13.59 -8.21
C SER A 328 -5.76 14.41 -8.51
N GLY A 329 -4.97 14.72 -7.49
CA GLY A 329 -3.73 15.46 -7.65
C GLY A 329 -2.82 15.30 -6.46
N PHE A 330 -1.55 15.59 -6.65
CA PHE A 330 -0.56 15.60 -5.58
C PHE A 330 0.61 16.52 -5.92
N ASN A 331 1.27 17.02 -4.89
CA ASN A 331 2.54 17.72 -5.00
C ASN A 331 3.67 16.70 -4.78
N TYR A 332 4.58 16.57 -5.75
CA TYR A 332 5.69 15.64 -5.69
C TYR A 332 7.00 16.40 -5.55
N THR A 333 7.37 16.65 -4.30
CA THR A 333 8.63 17.32 -3.96
C THR A 333 9.78 16.32 -3.89
N LYS A 334 10.95 16.73 -4.34
CA LYS A 334 12.21 15.98 -4.34
C LYS A 334 13.33 16.91 -3.89
N GLU A 335 14.55 16.41 -3.66
CA GLU A 335 15.66 17.18 -3.06
C GLU A 335 15.97 18.48 -3.81
N ILE A 336 15.89 18.50 -5.16
CA ILE A 336 16.36 19.66 -5.94
C ILE A 336 15.29 20.32 -6.81
N ALA A 337 14.09 19.71 -6.93
CA ALA A 337 12.97 20.26 -7.69
C ALA A 337 11.69 19.49 -7.35
N GLY A 338 10.53 20.00 -7.75
CA GLY A 338 9.24 19.33 -7.60
C GLY A 338 8.32 19.51 -8.79
N GLU A 339 7.24 18.75 -8.79
CA GLU A 339 6.14 18.82 -9.74
C GLU A 339 4.79 18.76 -9.03
N LEU A 340 3.83 19.54 -9.51
CA LEU A 340 2.44 19.45 -9.09
C LEU A 340 1.62 18.76 -10.17
N TYR A 341 0.96 17.66 -9.82
CA TYR A 341 0.17 16.84 -10.73
C TYR A 341 -1.33 17.00 -10.50
N LEU A 342 -2.09 16.98 -11.59
CA LEU A 342 -3.54 16.90 -11.61
C LEU A 342 -3.98 15.88 -12.67
N PHE A 343 -4.85 14.92 -12.29
CA PHE A 343 -5.37 13.87 -13.19
C PHE A 343 -6.88 13.95 -13.29
N VAL A 344 -7.38 13.85 -14.52
CA VAL A 344 -8.81 13.83 -14.81
C VAL A 344 -9.08 12.83 -15.93
N SER A 345 -10.05 11.93 -15.73
CA SER A 345 -10.52 11.03 -16.80
C SER A 345 -11.95 11.43 -17.18
N PRO A 346 -12.22 11.77 -18.44
CA PRO A 346 -13.58 12.11 -18.88
C PRO A 346 -14.51 10.90 -18.75
N ASN A 347 -15.81 11.16 -18.64
CA ASN A 347 -16.82 10.12 -18.67
C ASN A 347 -16.86 9.43 -20.05
N GLU A 348 -17.32 8.16 -20.08
CA GLU A 348 -17.39 7.36 -21.32
C GLU A 348 -18.07 8.12 -22.47
N GLY A 349 -17.41 8.15 -23.64
CA GLY A 349 -17.91 8.82 -24.84
C GLY A 349 -17.59 10.33 -24.92
N GLN A 350 -16.83 10.86 -23.98
CA GLN A 350 -16.32 12.24 -24.03
C GLN A 350 -14.81 12.24 -24.34
N ASP A 351 -14.33 13.34 -24.94
CA ASP A 351 -12.92 13.59 -25.19
C ASP A 351 -12.30 14.48 -24.09
N ILE A 352 -11.01 14.66 -24.16
CA ILE A 352 -10.26 15.47 -23.20
C ILE A 352 -10.54 16.97 -23.40
N ASP A 353 -10.79 17.44 -24.64
CA ASP A 353 -11.14 18.84 -24.90
C ASP A 353 -12.42 19.26 -24.15
N GLY A 354 -13.39 18.34 -24.01
CA GLY A 354 -14.62 18.56 -23.25
C GLY A 354 -14.41 18.80 -21.75
N LEU A 355 -13.26 18.42 -21.18
CA LEU A 355 -12.94 18.67 -19.77
C LEU A 355 -12.50 20.11 -19.51
N MET A 356 -11.84 20.76 -20.49
CA MET A 356 -11.16 22.03 -20.29
C MET A 356 -12.05 23.19 -19.85
N PRO A 357 -13.26 23.37 -20.41
CA PRO A 357 -14.18 24.41 -19.93
C PRO A 357 -14.56 24.26 -18.46
N SER A 358 -14.84 23.03 -18.01
CA SER A 358 -15.22 22.73 -16.63
C SER A 358 -14.02 22.89 -15.68
N LEU A 359 -12.84 22.49 -16.11
CA LEU A 359 -11.61 22.69 -15.35
C LEU A 359 -11.33 24.19 -15.13
N ASN A 360 -11.41 25.00 -16.18
CA ASN A 360 -11.23 26.46 -16.07
C ASN A 360 -12.28 27.08 -15.14
N LYS A 361 -13.57 26.69 -15.26
CA LYS A 361 -14.64 27.14 -14.38
C LYS A 361 -14.37 26.77 -12.92
N ALA A 362 -13.77 25.63 -12.65
CA ALA A 362 -13.41 25.22 -11.29
C ALA A 362 -12.27 26.09 -10.71
N PHE A 363 -11.26 26.39 -11.52
CA PHE A 363 -10.20 27.33 -11.12
C PHE A 363 -10.76 28.75 -10.91
N GLU A 364 -11.63 29.24 -11.80
CA GLU A 364 -12.30 30.55 -11.60
C GLU A 364 -13.09 30.57 -10.28
N ARG A 365 -13.81 29.50 -9.94
CA ARG A 365 -14.50 29.36 -8.64
C ARG A 365 -13.54 29.45 -7.46
N PHE A 366 -12.40 28.77 -7.54
CA PHE A 366 -11.36 28.84 -6.52
C PHE A 366 -10.80 30.26 -6.39
N GLU A 367 -10.57 30.94 -7.51
CA GLU A 367 -10.09 32.33 -7.52
C GLU A 367 -11.08 33.30 -6.87
N GLU A 368 -12.39 33.07 -7.07
CA GLU A 368 -13.43 33.91 -6.47
C GLU A 368 -13.62 33.67 -4.98
N ASN A 369 -13.55 32.42 -4.54
CA ASN A 369 -13.90 32.04 -3.17
C ASN A 369 -12.67 31.86 -2.24
N GLY A 370 -11.51 31.50 -2.80
CA GLY A 370 -10.33 31.13 -2.02
C GLY A 370 -10.53 29.85 -1.20
N ILE A 371 -9.70 29.68 -0.19
CA ILE A 371 -9.83 28.63 0.84
C ILE A 371 -10.33 29.25 2.14
N SER A 372 -11.32 28.61 2.78
CA SER A 372 -11.78 29.06 4.11
C SER A 372 -10.81 28.62 5.22
N GLN A 373 -10.85 29.29 6.38
CA GLN A 373 -10.06 28.88 7.54
C GLN A 373 -10.47 27.50 8.04
N ASP A 374 -11.76 27.17 8.00
CA ASP A 374 -12.27 25.86 8.42
C ASP A 374 -11.74 24.73 7.52
N ASP A 375 -11.65 24.95 6.20
CA ASP A 375 -11.06 23.98 5.28
C ASP A 375 -9.55 23.81 5.49
N LEU A 376 -8.84 24.92 5.72
CA LEU A 376 -7.43 24.90 6.03
C LEU A 376 -7.15 24.10 7.31
N ASP A 377 -7.90 24.38 8.39
CA ASP A 377 -7.75 23.69 9.67
C ASP A 377 -8.10 22.18 9.54
N ARG A 378 -9.10 21.87 8.74
CA ARG A 378 -9.50 20.49 8.43
C ARG A 378 -8.39 19.70 7.72
N ILE A 379 -7.73 20.30 6.73
CA ILE A 379 -6.64 19.64 5.99
C ILE A 379 -5.43 19.44 6.92
N LYS A 380 -5.07 20.45 7.70
CA LYS A 380 -3.99 20.36 8.69
C LYS A 380 -4.23 19.26 9.73
N ALA A 381 -5.48 19.09 10.19
CA ALA A 381 -5.84 18.04 11.13
C ALA A 381 -5.68 16.62 10.51
N GLY A 382 -5.94 16.48 9.21
CA GLY A 382 -5.68 15.24 8.48
C GLY A 382 -4.19 14.90 8.45
N ILE A 383 -3.35 15.84 8.03
CA ILE A 383 -1.89 15.67 7.97
C ILE A 383 -1.29 15.30 9.35
N GLU A 384 -1.81 15.92 10.44
CA GLU A 384 -1.39 15.57 11.81
C GLU A 384 -1.67 14.08 12.13
N VAL A 385 -2.83 13.58 11.79
CA VAL A 385 -3.23 12.20 12.07
C VAL A 385 -2.41 11.21 11.23
N ASP A 386 -2.16 11.53 9.97
CA ASP A 386 -1.33 10.71 9.08
C ASP A 386 0.10 10.57 9.64
N PHE A 387 0.70 11.68 10.11
CA PHE A 387 2.00 11.66 10.76
C PHE A 387 2.03 10.74 12.00
N TYR A 388 1.00 10.80 12.87
CA TYR A 388 0.91 9.84 14.00
C TYR A 388 0.78 8.40 13.52
N GLY A 389 0.16 8.18 12.37
CA GLY A 389 0.05 6.86 11.73
C GLY A 389 1.41 6.29 11.32
N ASP A 390 2.23 7.10 10.67
CA ASP A 390 3.52 6.70 10.12
C ASP A 390 4.54 6.31 11.21
N VAL A 391 4.48 6.97 12.36
CA VAL A 391 5.42 6.73 13.47
C VAL A 391 4.88 5.80 14.57
N GLN A 392 3.90 4.94 14.27
CA GLN A 392 3.38 3.97 15.26
C GLN A 392 4.35 2.84 15.56
N SER A 393 5.08 2.35 14.55
CA SER A 393 6.00 1.22 14.68
C SER A 393 7.45 1.63 14.91
N ALA A 394 8.25 0.74 15.45
CA ALA A 394 9.70 0.91 15.53
C ALA A 394 10.31 1.15 14.14
N LEU A 395 9.83 0.40 13.14
CA LEU A 395 10.28 0.55 11.76
C LEU A 395 9.92 1.91 11.17
N GLY A 396 8.67 2.36 11.32
CA GLY A 396 8.24 3.69 10.83
C GLY A 396 9.06 4.82 11.44
N LYS A 397 9.34 4.75 12.76
CA LYS A 397 10.21 5.72 13.44
C LYS A 397 11.64 5.68 12.89
N ALA A 398 12.20 4.48 12.63
CA ALA A 398 13.55 4.35 12.07
C ALA A 398 13.67 5.00 10.69
N ILE A 399 12.75 4.69 9.78
CA ILE A 399 12.68 5.24 8.42
C ILE A 399 12.57 6.76 8.48
N GLN A 400 11.63 7.29 9.26
CA GLN A 400 11.36 8.72 9.32
C GLN A 400 12.54 9.53 9.89
N LEU A 401 13.17 9.05 10.97
CA LEU A 401 14.33 9.70 11.56
C LEU A 401 15.54 9.66 10.61
N GLY A 402 15.73 8.55 9.90
CA GLY A 402 16.77 8.37 8.88
C GLY A 402 16.60 9.35 7.72
N GLU A 403 15.39 9.47 7.18
CA GLU A 403 15.06 10.39 6.09
C GLU A 403 15.31 11.85 6.47
N TYR A 404 14.81 12.31 7.62
CA TYR A 404 15.08 13.67 8.08
C TYR A 404 16.57 13.93 8.25
N ASN A 405 17.33 12.95 8.74
CA ASN A 405 18.77 13.12 8.87
C ASN A 405 19.47 13.26 7.52
N VAL A 406 19.08 12.45 6.52
CA VAL A 406 19.67 12.49 5.17
C VAL A 406 19.49 13.84 4.52
N PHE A 407 18.28 14.40 4.54
CA PHE A 407 17.97 15.62 3.81
C PHE A 407 18.21 16.92 4.60
N THR A 408 18.15 16.87 5.93
CA THR A 408 18.28 18.09 6.76
C THR A 408 19.46 18.07 7.74
N GLY A 409 20.08 16.91 7.95
CA GLY A 409 21.10 16.69 8.99
C GLY A 409 20.55 16.63 10.42
N ASP A 410 19.23 16.76 10.61
CA ASP A 410 18.55 16.77 11.90
C ASP A 410 17.41 15.75 11.96
N PRO A 411 17.56 14.61 12.64
CA PRO A 411 16.48 13.64 12.84
C PRO A 411 15.23 14.22 13.50
N GLY A 412 15.40 15.30 14.30
CA GLY A 412 14.33 16.01 14.99
C GLY A 412 13.56 17.01 14.14
N PHE A 413 13.87 17.13 12.85
CA PHE A 413 13.26 18.09 11.94
C PHE A 413 11.73 17.93 11.83
N TYR A 414 11.17 16.77 12.13
CA TYR A 414 9.71 16.57 12.16
C TYR A 414 8.96 17.62 12.99
N LYS A 415 9.58 18.14 14.08
CA LYS A 415 8.98 19.21 14.90
C LYS A 415 8.84 20.50 14.09
N LYS A 416 9.84 20.83 13.30
CA LYS A 416 9.84 22.02 12.43
C LYS A 416 8.90 21.79 11.23
N ASP A 417 8.88 20.58 10.70
CA ASP A 417 8.03 20.17 9.59
C ASP A 417 6.54 20.36 9.94
N ILE A 418 6.11 19.81 11.07
CA ILE A 418 4.76 20.02 11.63
C ILE A 418 4.50 21.51 11.88
N ALA A 419 5.45 22.23 12.44
CA ALA A 419 5.29 23.67 12.69
C ALA A 419 5.12 24.48 11.40
N ASN A 420 5.84 24.12 10.33
CA ASN A 420 5.70 24.74 9.02
C ASN A 420 4.30 24.49 8.42
N ILE A 421 3.78 23.25 8.50
CA ILE A 421 2.41 22.92 8.07
C ILE A 421 1.40 23.76 8.85
N GLN A 422 1.54 23.84 10.19
CA GLN A 422 0.64 24.61 11.04
C GLN A 422 0.71 26.11 10.78
N ALA A 423 1.85 26.63 10.33
CA ALA A 423 2.05 28.05 10.02
C ALA A 423 1.42 28.50 8.69
N VAL A 424 1.10 27.59 7.76
CA VAL A 424 0.47 27.96 6.48
C VAL A 424 -0.83 28.71 6.71
N SER A 425 -1.00 29.84 6.06
CA SER A 425 -2.22 30.65 6.08
C SER A 425 -3.04 30.51 4.80
N THR A 426 -4.29 30.97 4.82
CA THR A 426 -5.14 31.06 3.63
C THR A 426 -4.51 31.94 2.55
N ASP A 427 -3.81 33.01 2.95
CA ASP A 427 -3.09 33.89 2.03
C ASP A 427 -1.90 33.19 1.37
N ASP A 428 -1.22 32.27 2.07
CA ASP A 428 -0.14 31.46 1.50
C ASP A 428 -0.66 30.52 0.41
N VAL A 429 -1.80 29.87 0.66
CA VAL A 429 -2.45 29.00 -0.33
C VAL A 429 -2.81 29.77 -1.60
N MET A 430 -3.38 30.96 -1.47
CA MET A 430 -3.69 31.85 -2.60
C MET A 430 -2.45 32.37 -3.29
N ARG A 431 -1.39 32.67 -2.56
CA ARG A 431 -0.11 33.12 -3.11
C ARG A 431 0.54 32.03 -3.97
N VAL A 432 0.64 30.81 -3.47
CA VAL A 432 1.26 29.71 -4.24
C VAL A 432 0.42 29.33 -5.45
N TYR A 433 -0.91 29.38 -5.39
CA TYR A 433 -1.75 29.22 -6.56
C TYR A 433 -1.41 30.24 -7.68
N ASN A 434 -1.29 31.53 -7.34
CA ASN A 434 -0.95 32.59 -8.26
C ASN A 434 0.50 32.45 -8.79
N GLU A 435 1.41 31.91 -8.00
CA GLU A 435 2.82 31.79 -8.36
C GLU A 435 3.10 30.56 -9.24
N TYR A 436 2.43 29.43 -8.99
CA TYR A 436 2.78 28.15 -9.61
C TYR A 436 1.72 27.59 -10.58
N ILE A 437 0.46 28.02 -10.53
CA ILE A 437 -0.62 27.44 -11.34
C ILE A 437 -1.27 28.49 -12.27
N LYS A 438 -1.76 29.60 -11.69
CA LYS A 438 -2.54 30.59 -12.44
C LYS A 438 -1.75 31.22 -13.57
N ASP A 439 -2.22 31.05 -14.80
CA ASP A 439 -1.58 31.57 -16.03
C ASP A 439 -0.12 31.08 -16.20
N LYS A 440 0.25 29.95 -15.60
CA LYS A 440 1.60 29.37 -15.72
C LYS A 440 1.65 28.31 -16.79
N PRO A 441 2.79 28.18 -17.47
CA PRO A 441 3.01 27.08 -18.38
C PRO A 441 2.92 25.72 -17.67
N SER A 442 2.28 24.77 -18.33
CA SER A 442 2.11 23.41 -17.85
C SER A 442 2.38 22.38 -18.95
N ILE A 443 2.56 21.14 -18.55
CA ILE A 443 2.59 19.99 -19.46
C ILE A 443 1.25 19.28 -19.35
N ALA A 444 0.52 19.19 -20.46
CA ALA A 444 -0.69 18.42 -20.60
C ALA A 444 -0.38 17.13 -21.36
N VAL A 445 -0.56 15.97 -20.74
CA VAL A 445 -0.40 14.68 -21.40
C VAL A 445 -1.76 14.02 -21.54
N SER A 446 -2.18 13.80 -22.77
CA SER A 446 -3.40 13.06 -23.12
C SER A 446 -3.04 11.59 -23.33
N PHE A 447 -3.50 10.71 -22.44
CA PHE A 447 -3.46 9.27 -22.63
C PHE A 447 -4.76 8.80 -23.25
N MET A 448 -4.70 8.05 -24.33
CA MET A 448 -5.88 7.53 -25.00
C MET A 448 -5.76 6.05 -25.26
N PRO A 449 -6.88 5.33 -25.36
CA PRO A 449 -6.87 3.97 -25.89
C PRO A 449 -6.23 3.93 -27.28
N LYS A 450 -5.52 2.87 -27.57
CA LYS A 450 -4.82 2.66 -28.84
C LYS A 450 -5.76 2.83 -30.06
N GLY A 451 -5.35 3.66 -31.00
CA GLY A 451 -6.14 3.95 -32.21
C GLY A 451 -7.23 5.00 -32.05
N GLN A 452 -7.33 5.70 -30.92
CA GLN A 452 -8.34 6.72 -30.64
C GLN A 452 -7.72 8.10 -30.39
N ARG A 453 -6.85 8.51 -31.29
CA ARG A 453 -6.14 9.80 -31.20
C ARG A 453 -7.09 11.01 -31.13
N GLU A 454 -8.26 10.90 -31.72
CA GLU A 454 -9.30 11.95 -31.75
C GLU A 454 -9.83 12.31 -30.34
N LEU A 455 -9.51 11.53 -29.31
CA LEU A 455 -9.88 11.83 -27.92
C LEU A 455 -8.86 12.72 -27.20
N ALA A 456 -7.68 12.97 -27.80
CA ALA A 456 -6.63 13.81 -27.23
C ALA A 456 -6.98 15.29 -27.35
N LEU A 457 -6.35 16.12 -26.52
CA LEU A 457 -6.38 17.57 -26.68
C LEU A 457 -6.01 17.99 -28.11
N ASP A 458 -6.75 18.94 -28.62
CA ASP A 458 -6.47 19.54 -29.94
C ASP A 458 -5.05 20.09 -30.00
N GLY A 459 -4.37 19.79 -31.09
CA GLY A 459 -2.99 20.27 -31.33
C GLY A 459 -1.92 19.56 -30.52
N ALA A 460 -2.23 18.48 -29.77
CA ALA A 460 -1.23 17.73 -29.03
C ALA A 460 -0.25 17.00 -29.96
N ASP A 461 1.04 17.06 -29.61
CA ASP A 461 2.13 16.35 -30.29
C ASP A 461 2.31 14.95 -29.71
N LYS A 462 2.74 14.00 -30.54
CA LYS A 462 2.98 12.63 -30.06
C LYS A 462 4.17 12.58 -29.11
N ALA A 463 3.95 12.08 -27.89
CA ALA A 463 5.01 11.84 -26.92
C ALA A 463 6.00 10.77 -27.45
N LYS A 464 7.28 10.95 -27.17
CA LYS A 464 8.33 9.99 -27.54
C LYS A 464 8.47 8.95 -26.43
N VAL A 465 7.81 7.82 -26.58
CA VAL A 465 7.94 6.66 -25.69
C VAL A 465 8.64 5.54 -26.46
N VAL A 466 9.65 4.93 -25.85
CA VAL A 466 10.32 3.74 -26.40
C VAL A 466 9.72 2.52 -25.73
N GLU A 467 8.85 1.82 -26.45
CA GLU A 467 8.25 0.57 -25.97
C GLU A 467 9.20 -0.61 -26.23
N GLU A 468 9.22 -1.55 -25.30
CA GLU A 468 9.98 -2.78 -25.45
C GLU A 468 9.35 -3.72 -26.47
N VAL A 469 10.18 -4.38 -27.26
CA VAL A 469 9.80 -5.52 -28.09
C VAL A 469 10.30 -6.81 -27.42
N VAL A 470 9.40 -7.58 -26.84
CA VAL A 470 9.73 -8.90 -26.24
C VAL A 470 9.90 -9.91 -27.37
N VAL A 471 11.11 -10.43 -27.54
CA VAL A 471 11.43 -11.41 -28.59
C VAL A 471 11.41 -12.84 -28.00
N ALA A 472 10.79 -13.77 -28.73
CA ALA A 472 10.77 -15.18 -28.32
C ALA A 472 12.22 -15.71 -28.19
N GLY A 473 12.53 -16.34 -27.07
CA GLY A 473 13.88 -16.86 -26.75
C GLY A 473 14.87 -15.82 -26.22
N GLU A 474 14.52 -14.54 -26.14
CA GLU A 474 15.34 -13.52 -25.50
C GLU A 474 15.30 -13.71 -23.98
N GLY A 475 16.48 -13.76 -23.38
CA GLY A 475 16.62 -13.65 -21.92
C GLY A 475 16.15 -14.87 -21.10
N ALA A 476 16.30 -16.09 -21.59
CA ALA A 476 16.65 -17.16 -20.67
C ALA A 476 18.01 -16.75 -20.08
N ALA A 477 18.04 -16.27 -18.81
CA ALA A 477 19.32 -16.11 -18.15
C ALA A 477 20.11 -17.41 -18.35
N PRO A 478 21.42 -17.38 -18.68
CA PRO A 478 22.22 -18.56 -18.64
C PRO A 478 21.98 -19.21 -17.27
N ASP A 479 22.08 -20.56 -17.18
CA ASP A 479 21.85 -21.26 -15.93
C ASP A 479 22.70 -20.63 -14.82
N PHE A 480 22.12 -19.61 -14.15
CA PHE A 480 22.77 -18.89 -13.08
C PHE A 480 22.80 -19.82 -11.87
N ASN A 481 23.99 -20.15 -11.43
CA ASN A 481 24.20 -20.99 -10.25
C ASN A 481 24.86 -20.16 -9.14
N PRO A 482 24.07 -19.58 -8.23
CA PRO A 482 24.62 -18.80 -7.12
C PRO A 482 25.55 -19.62 -6.20
N ALA A 483 25.40 -20.95 -6.13
CA ALA A 483 26.26 -21.84 -5.37
C ALA A 483 27.66 -22.02 -5.97
N ALA A 484 27.86 -21.66 -7.23
CA ALA A 484 29.16 -21.71 -7.91
C ALA A 484 30.04 -20.46 -7.65
N ARG A 485 29.64 -19.61 -6.73
CA ARG A 485 30.34 -18.38 -6.34
C ARG A 485 31.78 -18.67 -5.90
N VAL A 486 32.73 -18.00 -6.51
CA VAL A 486 34.14 -17.99 -6.09
C VAL A 486 34.61 -16.56 -5.86
N LEU A 487 34.90 -16.21 -4.60
CA LEU A 487 35.47 -14.90 -4.30
C LEU A 487 36.92 -14.88 -4.76
N SER A 488 37.25 -13.96 -5.66
CA SER A 488 38.62 -13.76 -6.13
C SER A 488 39.50 -12.99 -5.13
N THR A 489 38.84 -12.18 -4.30
CA THR A 489 39.46 -11.37 -3.24
C THR A 489 38.48 -11.27 -2.08
N THR A 490 38.99 -11.01 -0.88
CA THR A 490 38.17 -10.76 0.32
C THR A 490 38.55 -9.42 0.93
N THR A 491 37.59 -8.73 1.48
CA THR A 491 37.80 -7.48 2.20
C THR A 491 38.37 -7.76 3.58
N PRO A 492 39.51 -7.16 3.98
CA PRO A 492 40.06 -7.36 5.30
C PRO A 492 39.12 -6.94 6.43
N SER A 493 39.14 -7.71 7.54
CA SER A 493 38.42 -7.37 8.77
C SER A 493 39.32 -7.60 10.00
N LYS A 494 39.06 -6.88 11.08
CA LYS A 494 39.74 -7.00 12.36
C LYS A 494 39.33 -8.23 13.18
N PHE A 495 38.26 -8.89 12.80
CA PHE A 495 37.71 -10.09 13.43
C PHE A 495 37.15 -11.04 12.35
N ASP A 496 36.86 -12.27 12.75
CA ASP A 496 36.28 -13.27 11.85
C ASP A 496 34.76 -12.97 11.63
N ARG A 497 34.42 -12.37 10.50
CA ARG A 497 33.05 -12.05 10.12
C ARG A 497 32.25 -13.24 9.63
N SER A 498 32.88 -14.35 9.30
CA SER A 498 32.17 -15.56 8.87
C SER A 498 31.36 -16.23 10.00
N ILE A 499 31.62 -15.79 11.24
CA ILE A 499 30.89 -16.28 12.41
C ILE A 499 29.67 -15.39 12.63
N GLU A 500 28.47 -15.93 12.30
CA GLU A 500 27.23 -15.27 12.61
C GLU A 500 27.09 -15.05 14.13
N PRO A 501 26.70 -13.85 14.60
CA PRO A 501 26.47 -13.59 16.02
C PRO A 501 25.40 -14.51 16.62
N GLU A 502 25.55 -14.84 17.90
CA GLU A 502 24.53 -15.59 18.64
C GLU A 502 23.26 -14.74 18.86
N PHE A 503 22.16 -15.39 19.22
CA PHE A 503 20.98 -14.67 19.65
C PHE A 503 21.22 -13.94 20.97
N GLY A 504 20.59 -12.79 21.15
CA GLY A 504 20.53 -12.09 22.40
C GLY A 504 19.71 -12.84 23.48
N ALA A 505 19.46 -12.16 24.59
CA ALA A 505 18.70 -12.75 25.68
C ALA A 505 17.25 -13.08 25.24
N THR A 506 16.78 -14.26 25.66
CA THR A 506 15.38 -14.67 25.45
C THR A 506 14.42 -13.72 26.16
N TYR A 507 13.22 -13.57 25.61
CA TYR A 507 12.16 -12.72 26.18
C TYR A 507 10.82 -13.44 26.13
N GLU A 508 9.88 -12.97 26.93
CA GLU A 508 8.48 -13.43 26.87
C GLU A 508 7.68 -12.52 25.96
N LEU A 509 6.82 -13.11 25.13
CA LEU A 509 5.91 -12.34 24.31
C LEU A 509 4.82 -11.71 25.16
N PRO A 510 4.55 -10.41 25.04
CA PRO A 510 3.44 -9.79 25.74
C PRO A 510 2.10 -10.39 25.28
N VAL A 511 1.28 -10.77 26.25
CA VAL A 511 -0.08 -11.24 25.98
C VAL A 511 -1.02 -10.05 26.01
N SER A 512 -1.67 -9.78 24.89
CA SER A 512 -2.66 -8.71 24.81
C SER A 512 -3.84 -8.99 25.75
N ASP A 513 -4.18 -8.02 26.61
CA ASP A 513 -5.34 -8.09 27.49
C ASP A 513 -6.63 -7.83 26.69
N VAL A 514 -7.20 -8.90 26.15
CA VAL A 514 -8.46 -8.86 25.37
C VAL A 514 -9.64 -8.92 26.32
N TRP A 515 -10.36 -7.80 26.43
CA TRP A 515 -11.65 -7.81 27.16
C TRP A 515 -12.81 -7.99 26.17
N ARG A 516 -13.88 -8.63 26.65
CA ARG A 516 -15.14 -8.83 25.92
C ARG A 516 -16.32 -8.33 26.74
N ASP A 517 -17.36 -7.86 26.04
CA ASP A 517 -18.63 -7.52 26.65
C ASP A 517 -19.78 -7.73 25.63
N THR A 518 -21.00 -7.85 26.11
CA THR A 518 -22.19 -7.92 25.27
C THR A 518 -23.19 -6.88 25.74
N LEU A 519 -23.53 -5.93 24.89
CA LEU A 519 -24.44 -4.85 25.19
C LEU A 519 -25.89 -5.36 25.25
N ALA A 520 -26.78 -4.62 25.92
CA ALA A 520 -28.18 -4.99 26.07
C ALA A 520 -28.92 -5.15 24.72
N ASN A 521 -28.50 -4.44 23.69
CA ASN A 521 -29.01 -4.55 22.31
C ASN A 521 -28.44 -5.74 21.52
N GLY A 522 -27.52 -6.52 22.09
CA GLY A 522 -26.92 -7.71 21.48
C GLY A 522 -25.59 -7.48 20.75
N ILE A 523 -25.05 -6.26 20.71
CA ILE A 523 -23.72 -6.02 20.11
C ILE A 523 -22.66 -6.66 20.99
N GLU A 524 -21.81 -7.49 20.40
CA GLU A 524 -20.58 -7.97 21.04
C GLU A 524 -19.47 -6.94 20.90
N VAL A 525 -18.78 -6.63 21.99
CA VAL A 525 -17.69 -5.66 22.02
C VAL A 525 -16.40 -6.33 22.44
N TYR A 526 -15.34 -6.08 21.69
CA TYR A 526 -13.99 -6.60 21.93
C TYR A 526 -13.00 -5.43 21.98
N GLY A 527 -12.09 -5.41 22.93
CA GLY A 527 -11.14 -4.31 23.03
C GLY A 527 -9.79 -4.69 23.61
N ILE A 528 -8.77 -3.95 23.17
CA ILE A 528 -7.41 -3.96 23.70
C ILE A 528 -7.02 -2.50 23.97
N GLN A 529 -6.60 -2.20 25.20
CA GLN A 529 -6.14 -0.86 25.54
C GLN A 529 -4.65 -0.72 25.19
N SER A 530 -4.29 0.37 24.47
CA SER A 530 -2.92 0.77 24.14
C SER A 530 -2.85 2.29 24.19
N ASN A 531 -1.89 2.86 24.91
CA ASN A 531 -1.76 4.30 25.15
C ASN A 531 -0.41 4.85 24.64
N GLU A 532 0.21 4.18 23.70
CA GLU A 532 1.46 4.61 23.07
C GLU A 532 1.26 5.84 22.18
N THR A 533 0.11 5.92 21.53
CA THR A 533 -0.32 7.08 20.73
C THR A 533 -1.69 7.57 21.20
N PRO A 534 -2.06 8.85 20.96
CA PRO A 534 -3.40 9.35 21.28
C PRO A 534 -4.48 8.88 20.28
N LEU A 535 -4.23 7.82 19.54
CA LEU A 535 -5.12 7.29 18.51
C LEU A 535 -6.01 6.18 19.05
N ILE A 536 -7.15 6.03 18.41
CA ILE A 536 -8.08 4.91 18.57
C ILE A 536 -8.42 4.38 17.18
N ASN A 537 -8.16 3.08 16.95
CA ASN A 537 -8.62 2.35 15.79
C ASN A 537 -9.82 1.51 16.16
N PHE A 538 -10.88 1.55 15.37
CA PHE A 538 -12.08 0.75 15.60
C PHE A 538 -12.61 0.11 14.31
N SER A 539 -13.37 -0.98 14.47
CA SER A 539 -14.10 -1.63 13.39
C SER A 539 -15.41 -2.21 13.90
N LEU A 540 -16.51 -1.80 13.32
CA LEU A 540 -17.83 -2.42 13.52
C LEU A 540 -18.10 -3.32 12.31
N ARG A 541 -18.11 -4.64 12.53
CA ARG A 541 -18.56 -5.61 11.53
C ARG A 541 -20.07 -5.84 11.70
N ILE A 542 -20.78 -5.81 10.60
CA ILE A 542 -22.17 -6.24 10.50
C ILE A 542 -22.21 -7.43 9.55
N ASP A 543 -22.85 -8.54 9.92
CA ASP A 543 -22.98 -9.72 9.07
C ASP A 543 -24.01 -9.43 7.95
N ALA A 544 -23.59 -8.56 7.03
CA ALA A 544 -24.35 -8.03 5.88
C ALA A 544 -23.48 -8.04 4.62
N GLY A 545 -22.83 -9.19 4.33
CA GLY A 545 -21.93 -9.35 3.20
C GLY A 545 -22.63 -9.63 1.87
N ARG A 546 -21.83 -9.69 0.79
CA ARG A 546 -22.26 -10.02 -0.58
C ARG A 546 -23.08 -11.32 -0.65
N GLU A 547 -22.74 -12.31 0.16
CA GLU A 547 -23.42 -13.60 0.23
C GLU A 547 -24.94 -13.50 0.47
N LEU A 548 -25.39 -12.42 1.07
CA LEU A 548 -26.82 -12.11 1.29
C LEU A 548 -27.48 -11.38 0.10
N GLY A 549 -26.68 -11.06 -0.92
CA GLY A 549 -27.12 -10.42 -2.14
C GLY A 549 -27.86 -11.36 -3.10
N SER A 550 -28.12 -10.87 -4.30
CA SER A 550 -28.81 -11.58 -5.37
C SER A 550 -27.92 -11.73 -6.60
N VAL A 551 -27.90 -12.91 -7.21
CA VAL A 551 -27.19 -13.15 -8.48
C VAL A 551 -27.74 -12.30 -9.63
N GLN A 552 -28.98 -11.85 -9.56
CA GLN A 552 -29.55 -10.92 -10.54
C GLN A 552 -29.05 -9.48 -10.34
N LYS A 553 -28.70 -9.11 -9.10
CA LYS A 553 -28.22 -7.77 -8.72
C LYS A 553 -27.05 -7.89 -7.74
N PRO A 554 -25.86 -8.35 -8.19
CA PRO A 554 -24.72 -8.64 -7.30
C PRO A 554 -24.22 -7.42 -6.52
N ALA A 555 -24.38 -6.22 -7.05
CA ALA A 555 -23.90 -4.97 -6.49
C ALA A 555 -24.65 -4.48 -5.24
N ILE A 556 -25.84 -5.03 -4.91
CA ILE A 556 -26.72 -4.43 -3.87
C ILE A 556 -25.98 -4.23 -2.53
N ALA A 557 -25.27 -5.25 -2.04
CA ALA A 557 -24.61 -5.17 -0.73
C ALA A 557 -23.49 -4.13 -0.75
N ALA A 558 -22.68 -4.13 -1.80
CA ALA A 558 -21.57 -3.19 -1.95
C ALA A 558 -22.08 -1.75 -2.11
N MET A 559 -23.01 -1.50 -3.02
CA MET A 559 -23.58 -0.17 -3.21
C MET A 559 -24.35 0.34 -1.98
N THR A 560 -24.91 -0.56 -1.17
CA THR A 560 -25.53 -0.14 0.10
C THR A 560 -24.48 0.43 1.02
N ALA A 561 -23.33 -0.24 1.18
CA ALA A 561 -22.23 0.23 2.00
C ALA A 561 -21.67 1.57 1.47
N ASP A 562 -21.39 1.64 0.17
CA ASP A 562 -20.84 2.82 -0.48
C ASP A 562 -21.79 4.05 -0.36
N LEU A 563 -23.11 3.84 -0.40
CA LEU A 563 -24.09 4.94 -0.30
C LEU A 563 -24.30 5.44 1.14
N LEU A 564 -23.98 4.63 2.16
CA LEU A 564 -24.03 5.09 3.57
C LEU A 564 -23.00 6.19 3.86
N GLU A 565 -21.94 6.30 3.07
CA GLU A 565 -20.96 7.39 3.15
C GLU A 565 -21.44 8.68 2.47
N LYS A 566 -22.56 8.63 1.75
CA LYS A 566 -23.08 9.74 0.93
C LYS A 566 -24.13 10.58 1.66
N GLY A 567 -23.88 10.88 2.93
CA GLY A 567 -24.68 11.76 3.76
C GLY A 567 -25.68 11.04 4.66
N THR A 568 -26.25 11.82 5.57
CA THR A 568 -27.23 11.39 6.55
C THR A 568 -28.52 12.19 6.40
N ALA A 569 -29.57 11.86 7.14
CA ALA A 569 -30.80 12.67 7.15
C ALA A 569 -30.55 14.12 7.61
N GLN A 570 -29.49 14.32 8.40
CA GLN A 570 -29.13 15.64 8.98
C GLN A 570 -28.05 16.37 8.16
N LYS A 571 -27.24 15.63 7.40
CA LYS A 571 -26.06 16.15 6.69
C LYS A 571 -26.07 15.72 5.22
N THR A 572 -25.74 16.62 4.34
CA THR A 572 -25.34 16.30 2.96
C THR A 572 -24.03 15.50 2.96
N THR A 573 -23.62 14.96 1.82
CA THR A 573 -22.33 14.28 1.67
C THR A 573 -21.18 15.19 2.09
N ALA A 574 -21.18 16.44 1.62
CA ALA A 574 -20.19 17.45 1.95
C ALA A 574 -20.13 17.76 3.46
N GLU A 575 -21.29 18.00 4.08
CA GLU A 575 -21.37 18.28 5.52
C GLU A 575 -20.91 17.09 6.37
N LEU A 576 -21.20 15.84 5.93
CA LEU A 576 -20.73 14.64 6.63
C LEU A 576 -19.22 14.47 6.50
N GLU A 577 -18.66 14.59 5.31
CA GLU A 577 -17.22 14.51 5.08
C GLU A 577 -16.45 15.57 5.89
N ASN A 578 -16.95 16.80 5.87
CA ASN A 578 -16.35 17.89 6.65
C ASN A 578 -16.46 17.63 8.15
N ALA A 579 -17.59 17.12 8.66
CA ALA A 579 -17.75 16.79 10.06
C ALA A 579 -16.77 15.68 10.52
N ILE A 580 -16.55 14.66 9.70
CA ILE A 580 -15.58 13.58 9.99
C ILE A 580 -14.15 14.13 10.00
N LYS A 581 -13.76 14.83 8.93
CA LYS A 581 -12.39 15.35 8.76
C LYS A 581 -12.05 16.43 9.80
N SER A 582 -12.98 17.30 10.18
CA SER A 582 -12.77 18.32 11.22
C SER A 582 -12.49 17.73 12.62
N LEU A 583 -12.84 16.46 12.84
CA LEU A 583 -12.46 15.73 14.05
C LEU A 583 -11.05 15.10 13.95
N GLY A 584 -10.32 15.29 12.85
CA GLY A 584 -9.13 14.51 12.56
C GLY A 584 -9.46 13.02 12.58
N SER A 585 -10.58 12.63 11.98
CA SER A 585 -11.05 11.25 12.00
C SER A 585 -11.18 10.73 10.58
N SER A 586 -11.03 9.42 10.42
CA SER A 586 -11.42 8.71 9.21
C SER A 586 -12.53 7.72 9.53
N ILE A 587 -13.52 7.61 8.64
CA ILE A 587 -14.56 6.58 8.70
C ILE A 587 -14.69 6.05 7.29
N SER A 588 -14.59 4.72 7.13
CA SER A 588 -14.81 4.04 5.86
C SER A 588 -15.79 2.89 6.04
N ILE A 589 -16.68 2.70 5.06
CA ILE A 589 -17.64 1.61 5.04
C ILE A 589 -17.33 0.71 3.84
N SER A 590 -16.84 -0.50 4.10
CA SER A 590 -16.52 -1.47 3.07
C SER A 590 -17.40 -2.71 3.18
N ASN A 591 -17.81 -3.26 2.03
CA ASN A 591 -18.57 -4.51 1.99
C ASN A 591 -17.69 -5.65 1.50
N GLY A 592 -17.54 -6.67 2.32
CA GLY A 592 -16.87 -7.92 2.01
C GLY A 592 -17.85 -9.03 1.66
N ASP A 593 -17.33 -10.24 1.55
CA ASP A 593 -18.12 -11.40 1.16
C ASP A 593 -19.13 -11.83 2.24
N THR A 594 -18.72 -11.79 3.51
CA THR A 594 -19.51 -12.24 4.66
C THR A 594 -19.99 -11.13 5.60
N GLY A 595 -19.51 -9.89 5.42
CA GLY A 595 -19.87 -8.78 6.30
C GLY A 595 -19.61 -7.41 5.68
N THR A 596 -20.25 -6.40 6.23
CA THR A 596 -19.94 -4.99 6.04
C THR A 596 -19.12 -4.51 7.23
N PHE A 597 -18.08 -3.74 6.96
CA PHE A 597 -17.14 -3.22 7.94
C PHE A 597 -17.19 -1.69 7.93
N ILE A 598 -17.46 -1.12 9.08
CA ILE A 598 -17.32 0.30 9.35
C ILE A 598 -16.05 0.46 10.17
N SER A 599 -15.00 0.94 9.55
CA SER A 599 -13.69 1.09 10.17
C SER A 599 -13.33 2.57 10.27
N GLY A 600 -12.57 2.93 11.30
CA GLY A 600 -12.11 4.30 11.43
C GLY A 600 -10.95 4.43 12.41
N THR A 601 -10.23 5.53 12.21
CA THR A 601 -9.20 6.03 13.12
C THR A 601 -9.64 7.39 13.63
N THR A 602 -9.41 7.66 14.90
CA THR A 602 -9.76 8.94 15.52
C THR A 602 -8.82 9.27 16.67
N LEU A 603 -8.69 10.54 16.97
CA LEU A 603 -8.03 10.99 18.19
C LEU A 603 -8.90 10.65 19.42
N LYS A 604 -8.25 10.22 20.52
CA LYS A 604 -8.92 9.91 21.80
C LYS A 604 -9.95 10.96 22.21
N ARG A 605 -9.61 12.25 22.08
CA ARG A 605 -10.47 13.38 22.46
C ARG A 605 -11.77 13.44 21.65
N ASN A 606 -11.78 12.90 20.42
CA ASN A 606 -12.86 13.00 19.45
C ASN A 606 -13.67 11.70 19.30
N PHE A 607 -13.28 10.62 20.00
CA PHE A 607 -13.88 9.29 19.85
C PHE A 607 -15.41 9.31 19.99
N GLY A 608 -15.95 10.00 20.99
CA GLY A 608 -17.41 10.05 21.20
C GLY A 608 -18.14 10.67 20.00
N GLN A 609 -17.65 11.82 19.52
CA GLN A 609 -18.23 12.54 18.37
C GLN A 609 -18.11 11.71 17.08
N THR A 610 -16.98 11.02 16.89
CA THR A 610 -16.77 10.12 15.73
C THR A 610 -17.78 8.98 15.74
N ILE A 611 -18.01 8.35 16.89
CA ILE A 611 -19.01 7.26 17.03
C ILE A 611 -20.43 7.80 16.84
N ASP A 612 -20.73 9.03 17.22
CA ASP A 612 -22.04 9.64 16.97
C ASP A 612 -22.29 9.83 15.46
N LEU A 613 -21.27 10.20 14.68
CA LEU A 613 -21.35 10.22 13.20
C LEU A 613 -21.58 8.82 12.63
N VAL A 614 -20.88 7.80 13.11
CA VAL A 614 -21.13 6.39 12.71
C VAL A 614 -22.58 5.97 12.98
N LYS A 615 -23.14 6.34 14.14
CA LYS A 615 -24.54 6.07 14.46
C LYS A 615 -25.50 6.75 13.48
N GLU A 616 -25.24 8.00 13.15
CA GLU A 616 -26.04 8.79 12.21
C GLU A 616 -26.01 8.15 10.81
N MET A 617 -24.80 7.79 10.31
CA MET A 617 -24.62 7.11 9.01
C MET A 617 -25.39 5.79 8.94
N LEU A 618 -25.36 5.01 9.99
CA LEU A 618 -26.00 3.69 10.03
C LEU A 618 -27.53 3.75 10.20
N ASN A 619 -28.05 4.67 11.01
CA ASN A 619 -29.47 4.67 11.38
C ASN A 619 -30.31 5.66 10.59
N GLU A 620 -29.68 6.72 10.09
CA GLU A 620 -30.33 7.84 9.39
C GLU A 620 -29.67 8.16 8.05
N PRO A 621 -29.37 7.17 7.17
CA PRO A 621 -28.74 7.46 5.90
C PRO A 621 -29.66 8.32 5.02
N ARG A 622 -29.05 9.22 4.25
CA ARG A 622 -29.76 10.20 3.43
C ARG A 622 -30.53 9.59 2.27
N TRP A 623 -30.06 8.51 1.70
CA TRP A 623 -30.64 7.86 0.52
C TRP A 623 -30.88 8.83 -0.65
N ASP A 624 -29.90 9.67 -0.91
CA ASP A 624 -29.98 10.68 -1.96
C ASP A 624 -29.98 10.05 -3.34
N ALA A 625 -30.91 10.49 -4.21
CA ALA A 625 -31.08 9.92 -5.55
C ALA A 625 -29.98 10.40 -6.52
N GLU A 626 -29.47 11.62 -6.32
CA GLU A 626 -28.38 12.16 -7.14
C GLU A 626 -27.05 11.47 -6.79
N GLU A 627 -26.71 11.34 -5.50
CA GLU A 627 -25.53 10.60 -5.04
C GLU A 627 -25.58 9.13 -5.48
N PHE A 628 -26.76 8.50 -5.45
CA PHE A 628 -26.92 7.15 -6.00
C PHE A 628 -26.62 7.10 -7.51
N SER A 629 -27.05 8.09 -8.27
CA SER A 629 -26.77 8.17 -9.72
C SER A 629 -25.28 8.37 -9.99
N LEU A 630 -24.62 9.29 -9.26
CA LEU A 630 -23.20 9.56 -9.37
C LEU A 630 -22.37 8.31 -9.01
N LEU A 631 -22.70 7.67 -7.89
CA LEU A 631 -22.05 6.41 -7.47
C LEU A 631 -22.17 5.33 -8.54
N LYS A 632 -23.36 5.17 -9.11
CA LYS A 632 -23.60 4.18 -10.17
C LYS A 632 -22.80 4.47 -11.43
N SER A 633 -22.73 5.73 -11.86
CA SER A 633 -21.93 6.17 -13.00
C SER A 633 -20.44 5.92 -12.76
N LYS A 634 -19.93 6.25 -11.57
CA LYS A 634 -18.55 5.98 -11.18
C LYS A 634 -18.24 4.48 -11.27
N ILE A 635 -19.08 3.62 -10.71
CA ILE A 635 -18.85 2.17 -10.73
C ILE A 635 -18.87 1.64 -12.18
N LEU A 636 -19.76 2.14 -13.04
CA LEU A 636 -19.77 1.76 -14.46
C LEU A 636 -18.47 2.14 -15.16
N GLN A 637 -17.94 3.33 -14.89
CA GLN A 637 -16.64 3.76 -15.41
C GLN A 637 -15.48 2.90 -14.87
N ASP A 638 -15.45 2.62 -13.56
CA ASP A 638 -14.45 1.75 -12.94
C ASP A 638 -14.46 0.33 -13.55
N ILE A 639 -15.66 -0.22 -13.84
CA ILE A 639 -15.79 -1.50 -14.54
C ILE A 639 -15.20 -1.39 -15.94
N THR A 640 -15.53 -0.34 -16.71
CA THR A 640 -15.01 -0.12 -18.07
C THR A 640 -13.47 -0.05 -18.04
N GLN A 641 -12.91 0.74 -17.14
CA GLN A 641 -11.45 0.89 -17.00
C GLN A 641 -10.77 -0.44 -16.63
N SER A 642 -11.41 -1.25 -15.79
CA SER A 642 -10.87 -2.55 -15.38
C SER A 642 -10.87 -3.61 -16.49
N GLU A 643 -11.64 -3.42 -17.56
CA GLU A 643 -11.69 -4.35 -18.70
C GLU A 643 -10.38 -4.43 -19.48
N GLY A 644 -9.52 -3.41 -19.42
CA GLY A 644 -8.18 -3.42 -20.01
C GLY A 644 -7.08 -3.95 -19.08
N ASN A 645 -7.34 -4.10 -17.79
CA ASN A 645 -6.32 -4.49 -16.82
C ASN A 645 -6.19 -6.02 -16.71
N PRO A 646 -5.03 -6.64 -17.04
CA PRO A 646 -4.85 -8.10 -17.01
C PRO A 646 -5.10 -8.73 -15.63
N ASN A 647 -4.79 -8.05 -14.54
CA ASN A 647 -5.04 -8.53 -13.18
C ASN A 647 -6.54 -8.55 -12.84
N ALA A 648 -7.28 -7.51 -13.24
CA ALA A 648 -8.73 -7.44 -13.05
C ALA A 648 -9.44 -8.50 -13.90
N ILE A 649 -9.00 -8.70 -15.14
CA ILE A 649 -9.47 -9.77 -16.02
C ILE A 649 -9.24 -11.14 -15.35
N SER A 650 -8.02 -11.39 -14.85
CA SER A 650 -7.67 -12.63 -14.16
C SER A 650 -8.56 -12.90 -12.95
N ALA A 651 -8.84 -11.88 -12.13
CA ALA A 651 -9.73 -12.01 -10.97
C ALA A 651 -11.16 -12.34 -11.37
N ARG A 652 -11.70 -11.66 -12.39
CA ARG A 652 -13.05 -11.88 -12.92
C ARG A 652 -13.22 -13.27 -13.52
N GLU A 653 -12.32 -13.69 -14.39
CA GLU A 653 -12.42 -14.98 -15.05
C GLU A 653 -12.20 -16.15 -14.07
N ASN A 654 -11.31 -16.00 -13.10
CA ASN A 654 -11.14 -16.99 -12.04
C ASN A 654 -12.41 -17.21 -11.20
N ALA A 655 -13.14 -16.14 -10.88
CA ALA A 655 -14.42 -16.25 -10.19
C ALA A 655 -15.43 -17.09 -10.99
N LYS A 656 -15.51 -16.89 -12.30
CA LYS A 656 -16.37 -17.68 -13.21
C LYS A 656 -15.92 -19.14 -13.30
N LEU A 657 -14.63 -19.41 -13.26
CA LEU A 657 -14.09 -20.77 -13.29
C LEU A 657 -14.41 -21.54 -12.02
N ASN A 658 -14.36 -20.90 -10.86
CA ASN A 658 -14.53 -21.55 -9.56
C ASN A 658 -15.99 -21.68 -9.11
N TYR A 659 -16.87 -20.79 -9.54
CA TYR A 659 -18.27 -20.77 -9.09
C TYR A 659 -19.25 -20.90 -10.25
N PRO A 660 -20.40 -21.61 -10.08
CA PRO A 660 -21.44 -21.67 -11.08
C PRO A 660 -22.20 -20.32 -11.18
N GLU A 661 -22.88 -20.04 -12.29
CA GLU A 661 -23.59 -18.78 -12.56
C GLU A 661 -24.67 -18.43 -11.53
N ASN A 662 -25.27 -19.42 -10.89
CA ASN A 662 -26.24 -19.24 -9.83
C ASN A 662 -25.60 -19.01 -8.44
N HIS A 663 -24.26 -18.86 -8.39
CA HIS A 663 -23.54 -18.50 -7.18
C HIS A 663 -23.16 -17.03 -7.20
N ILE A 664 -23.35 -16.32 -6.08
CA ILE A 664 -23.06 -14.87 -6.01
C ILE A 664 -21.59 -14.55 -6.29
N PHE A 665 -20.66 -15.44 -5.89
CA PHE A 665 -19.21 -15.28 -6.10
C PHE A 665 -18.73 -15.61 -7.51
N HIS A 666 -19.62 -16.06 -8.42
CA HIS A 666 -19.34 -16.07 -9.85
C HIS A 666 -19.10 -14.67 -10.42
N TYR A 667 -19.66 -13.65 -9.78
CA TYR A 667 -19.56 -12.26 -10.18
C TYR A 667 -18.52 -11.51 -9.34
N THR A 668 -17.97 -10.44 -9.91
CA THR A 668 -17.16 -9.47 -9.16
C THR A 668 -18.05 -8.71 -8.15
N ARG A 669 -17.46 -7.86 -7.32
CA ARG A 669 -18.16 -7.10 -6.26
C ARG A 669 -19.41 -6.37 -6.76
N TYR A 670 -19.31 -5.72 -7.91
CA TYR A 670 -20.43 -4.98 -8.51
C TYR A 670 -21.16 -5.73 -9.63
N GLY A 671 -20.64 -6.91 -10.03
CA GLY A 671 -21.15 -7.66 -11.17
C GLY A 671 -20.87 -7.00 -12.52
N PRO A 672 -21.46 -7.52 -13.61
CA PRO A 672 -21.34 -6.92 -14.93
C PRO A 672 -22.26 -5.71 -15.10
N LYS A 673 -21.95 -4.85 -16.07
CA LYS A 673 -22.66 -3.58 -16.33
C LYS A 673 -24.18 -3.73 -16.45
N ASP A 674 -24.64 -4.72 -17.23
CA ASP A 674 -26.06 -4.98 -17.46
C ASP A 674 -26.83 -5.28 -16.16
N LYS A 675 -26.23 -6.00 -15.21
CA LYS A 675 -26.84 -6.28 -13.91
C LYS A 675 -26.80 -5.06 -12.98
N LEU A 676 -25.69 -4.33 -12.99
CA LEU A 676 -25.53 -3.10 -12.20
C LEU A 676 -26.59 -2.05 -12.60
N GLU A 677 -26.85 -1.88 -13.90
CA GLU A 677 -27.85 -0.95 -14.42
C GLU A 677 -29.26 -1.19 -13.86
N THR A 678 -29.58 -2.44 -13.52
CA THR A 678 -30.90 -2.81 -12.97
C THR A 678 -31.06 -2.51 -11.47
N VAL A 679 -29.97 -2.19 -10.76
CA VAL A 679 -30.01 -1.87 -9.32
C VAL A 679 -30.71 -0.52 -9.09
N THR A 680 -31.61 -0.49 -8.13
CA THR A 680 -32.39 0.69 -7.75
C THR A 680 -32.09 1.12 -6.31
N LEU A 681 -32.36 2.38 -5.98
CA LEU A 681 -32.20 2.90 -4.62
C LEU A 681 -33.09 2.14 -3.62
N GLU A 682 -34.25 1.68 -4.03
CA GLU A 682 -35.15 0.90 -3.17
C GLU A 682 -34.61 -0.49 -2.84
N ASP A 683 -33.82 -1.10 -3.75
CA ASP A 683 -33.12 -2.35 -3.46
C ASP A 683 -32.13 -2.19 -2.30
N LEU A 684 -31.40 -1.05 -2.27
CA LEU A 684 -30.41 -0.73 -1.24
C LEU A 684 -31.07 -0.47 0.12
N LYS A 685 -32.15 0.35 0.13
CA LYS A 685 -32.96 0.57 1.34
C LYS A 685 -33.50 -0.73 1.94
N LYS A 686 -33.98 -1.61 1.07
CA LYS A 686 -34.48 -2.93 1.49
C LYS A 686 -33.37 -3.80 2.07
N PHE A 687 -32.19 -3.85 1.43
CA PHE A 687 -31.05 -4.61 1.92
C PHE A 687 -30.60 -4.09 3.31
N HIS A 688 -30.44 -2.77 3.44
CA HIS A 688 -30.12 -2.12 4.70
C HIS A 688 -31.12 -2.47 5.80
N SER A 689 -32.41 -2.29 5.55
CA SER A 689 -33.49 -2.56 6.54
C SER A 689 -33.54 -4.03 7.00
N LEU A 690 -33.07 -4.96 6.17
CA LEU A 690 -33.07 -6.40 6.49
C LEU A 690 -31.84 -6.83 7.32
N TYR A 691 -30.68 -6.27 7.06
CA TYR A 691 -29.42 -6.84 7.54
C TYR A 691 -28.60 -5.95 8.48
N TYR A 692 -28.77 -4.61 8.47
CA TYR A 692 -28.03 -3.71 9.36
C TYR A 692 -28.70 -3.62 10.73
N ARG A 693 -28.24 -4.44 11.67
CA ARG A 693 -28.89 -4.64 12.99
C ARG A 693 -27.87 -4.96 14.06
N ALA A 694 -28.22 -4.60 15.31
CA ALA A 694 -27.41 -4.84 16.50
C ALA A 694 -27.02 -6.31 16.70
N GLN A 695 -27.96 -7.24 16.49
CA GLN A 695 -27.73 -8.67 16.71
C GLN A 695 -26.78 -9.30 15.70
N ASN A 696 -26.48 -8.60 14.58
CA ASN A 696 -25.53 -9.03 13.56
C ASN A 696 -24.21 -8.26 13.68
N ALA A 697 -24.04 -7.45 14.74
CA ALA A 697 -22.94 -6.50 14.84
C ALA A 697 -21.92 -6.91 15.92
N LYS A 698 -20.64 -6.77 15.57
CA LYS A 698 -19.49 -6.97 16.46
C LYS A 698 -18.58 -5.75 16.38
N PHE A 699 -18.37 -5.10 17.52
CA PHE A 699 -17.50 -3.91 17.60
C PHE A 699 -16.13 -4.28 18.17
N ARG A 700 -15.10 -3.78 17.56
CA ARG A 700 -13.70 -4.01 17.92
C ARG A 700 -13.00 -2.68 18.06
N ILE A 701 -12.16 -2.53 19.06
CA ILE A 701 -11.49 -1.27 19.35
C ILE A 701 -10.10 -1.50 19.95
N VAL A 702 -9.14 -0.73 19.50
CA VAL A 702 -7.76 -0.71 20.01
C VAL A 702 -7.31 0.74 20.15
N GLY A 703 -6.62 1.10 21.23
CA GLY A 703 -6.04 2.43 21.43
C GLY A 703 -6.21 2.98 22.82
N ASP A 704 -6.10 4.29 22.96
CA ASP A 704 -6.16 4.99 24.24
C ASP A 704 -7.61 5.34 24.63
N PHE A 705 -8.30 4.43 25.28
CA PHE A 705 -9.67 4.58 25.74
C PHE A 705 -9.87 3.94 27.13
N THR A 706 -11.02 4.20 27.74
CA THR A 706 -11.51 3.41 28.89
C THR A 706 -12.69 2.55 28.46
N LYS A 707 -12.79 1.32 28.99
CA LYS A 707 -13.91 0.40 28.71
C LYS A 707 -15.26 1.10 28.89
N ASN A 708 -15.43 1.88 29.97
CA ASN A 708 -16.68 2.58 30.25
C ASN A 708 -17.04 3.61 29.17
N ASN A 709 -16.07 4.34 28.62
CA ASN A 709 -16.31 5.29 27.53
C ASN A 709 -16.81 4.57 26.28
N VAL A 710 -16.20 3.42 25.95
CA VAL A 710 -16.60 2.60 24.80
C VAL A 710 -18.03 2.07 24.97
N ILE A 711 -18.32 1.44 26.11
CA ILE A 711 -19.67 0.93 26.39
C ILE A 711 -20.71 2.03 26.34
N SER A 712 -20.41 3.21 26.89
CA SER A 712 -21.31 4.37 26.84
C SER A 712 -21.54 4.86 25.41
N ALA A 713 -20.47 4.96 24.60
CA ALA A 713 -20.57 5.40 23.21
C ALA A 713 -21.37 4.42 22.35
N MET A 714 -21.26 3.12 22.60
CA MET A 714 -21.92 2.07 21.83
C MET A 714 -23.37 1.74 22.26
N LYS A 715 -23.81 2.25 23.41
CA LYS A 715 -25.10 1.89 24.03
C LYS A 715 -26.29 2.03 23.08
N ASP A 716 -26.32 3.11 22.33
CA ASP A 716 -27.44 3.46 21.45
C ASP A 716 -27.03 3.37 19.96
N MET A 717 -26.04 2.53 19.63
CA MET A 717 -25.52 2.38 18.24
C MET A 717 -26.60 1.95 17.26
N PHE A 718 -27.59 1.16 17.68
CA PHE A 718 -28.74 0.77 16.88
C PHE A 718 -30.03 0.99 17.67
N PRO A 719 -31.14 1.34 17.02
CA PRO A 719 -32.42 1.45 17.67
C PRO A 719 -32.89 0.08 18.24
N GLU A 720 -33.64 0.11 19.36
CA GLU A 720 -34.10 -1.09 20.10
C GLU A 720 -35.05 -2.04 19.33
N LYS A 721 -35.11 -1.99 18.02
CA LYS A 721 -35.99 -2.82 17.20
C LYS A 721 -35.42 -4.22 17.02
N THR A 722 -35.91 -5.15 17.85
CA THR A 722 -35.64 -6.58 17.68
C THR A 722 -36.55 -7.18 16.61
N HIS A 723 -36.02 -7.44 15.43
CA HIS A 723 -36.70 -8.29 14.45
C HIS A 723 -35.92 -9.61 14.34
N PRO A 724 -36.57 -10.76 14.07
CA PRO A 724 -35.86 -12.00 13.90
C PRO A 724 -34.83 -11.90 12.77
N ILE A 725 -33.63 -12.42 13.03
CA ILE A 725 -32.57 -12.54 12.02
C ILE A 725 -33.13 -13.46 10.93
N LYS A 726 -33.03 -13.02 9.67
CA LYS A 726 -33.36 -13.87 8.54
C LYS A 726 -32.26 -14.91 8.40
N GLU A 727 -32.61 -16.19 8.43
CA GLU A 727 -31.65 -17.26 8.19
C GLU A 727 -30.94 -17.05 6.84
N LYS A 728 -29.62 -17.23 6.87
CA LYS A 728 -28.77 -17.17 5.69
C LYS A 728 -29.16 -18.33 4.75
N ALA A 729 -29.48 -18.01 3.50
CA ALA A 729 -29.71 -19.03 2.51
C ALA A 729 -28.41 -19.80 2.22
N LYS A 730 -28.48 -21.12 2.11
CA LYS A 730 -27.34 -21.94 1.74
C LYS A 730 -26.92 -21.62 0.31
N LEU A 731 -25.69 -21.15 0.12
CA LEU A 731 -25.12 -20.92 -1.20
C LEU A 731 -24.88 -22.25 -1.95
N PRO A 732 -24.97 -22.26 -3.29
CA PRO A 732 -24.52 -23.39 -4.09
C PRO A 732 -23.06 -23.74 -3.76
N ALA A 733 -22.66 -24.97 -3.97
CA ALA A 733 -21.25 -25.35 -3.80
C ALA A 733 -20.38 -24.73 -4.91
N ALA A 734 -19.10 -24.45 -4.60
CA ALA A 734 -18.09 -24.16 -5.59
C ALA A 734 -17.95 -25.36 -6.54
N LYS A 735 -17.45 -25.11 -7.75
CA LYS A 735 -17.21 -26.19 -8.74
C LYS A 735 -16.10 -27.11 -8.23
N GLU A 736 -16.33 -28.41 -8.28
CA GLU A 736 -15.29 -29.39 -7.95
C GLU A 736 -14.27 -29.45 -9.08
N ILE A 737 -12.98 -29.35 -8.73
CA ILE A 737 -11.87 -29.45 -9.67
C ILE A 737 -11.16 -30.78 -9.40
N THR A 738 -11.43 -31.79 -10.22
CA THR A 738 -10.84 -33.15 -10.12
C THR A 738 -9.64 -33.36 -11.02
N THR A 739 -9.53 -32.55 -12.09
CA THR A 739 -8.44 -32.58 -13.06
C THR A 739 -8.07 -31.16 -13.45
N SER A 740 -6.78 -30.93 -13.64
CA SER A 740 -6.29 -29.64 -14.07
C SER A 740 -6.63 -29.31 -15.51
N LYS A 741 -6.92 -28.05 -15.79
CA LYS A 741 -7.12 -27.50 -17.13
C LYS A 741 -6.46 -26.15 -17.24
N ILE A 742 -6.03 -25.81 -18.47
CA ILE A 742 -5.53 -24.48 -18.82
C ILE A 742 -6.65 -23.68 -19.45
N TYR A 743 -6.87 -22.51 -18.93
CA TYR A 743 -7.77 -21.49 -19.47
C TYR A 743 -6.94 -20.29 -19.90
N PHE A 744 -7.22 -19.76 -21.06
CA PHE A 744 -6.49 -18.64 -21.62
C PHE A 744 -7.45 -17.48 -21.93
N TYR A 745 -7.12 -16.29 -21.49
CA TYR A 745 -7.78 -15.05 -21.89
C TYR A 745 -6.79 -14.22 -22.71
N ASP A 746 -7.16 -13.92 -23.96
CA ASP A 746 -6.29 -13.19 -24.88
C ASP A 746 -6.27 -11.68 -24.56
N VAL A 747 -5.08 -11.16 -24.33
CA VAL A 747 -4.75 -9.75 -24.28
C VAL A 747 -3.61 -9.51 -25.28
N PRO A 748 -3.92 -9.08 -26.50
CA PRO A 748 -2.94 -8.94 -27.55
C PRO A 748 -1.77 -8.01 -27.17
N GLU A 749 -0.57 -8.36 -27.60
CA GLU A 749 0.66 -7.58 -27.37
C GLU A 749 1.08 -7.42 -25.89
N ALA A 750 0.45 -8.14 -24.93
CA ALA A 750 0.85 -8.12 -23.54
C ALA A 750 2.31 -8.59 -23.37
N LYS A 751 3.11 -7.81 -22.66
CA LYS A 751 4.54 -8.12 -22.41
C LYS A 751 4.73 -9.17 -21.32
N GLN A 752 3.70 -9.40 -20.53
CA GLN A 752 3.65 -10.43 -19.48
C GLN A 752 2.37 -11.25 -19.58
N SER A 753 2.45 -12.49 -19.08
CA SER A 753 1.29 -13.33 -18.79
C SER A 753 0.98 -13.29 -17.31
N VAL A 754 -0.25 -12.90 -16.93
CA VAL A 754 -0.73 -13.02 -15.56
C VAL A 754 -1.17 -14.45 -15.33
N LEU A 755 -0.53 -15.12 -14.39
CA LEU A 755 -0.82 -16.49 -13.98
C LEU A 755 -1.64 -16.51 -12.70
N ARG A 756 -2.74 -17.24 -12.72
CA ARG A 756 -3.54 -17.53 -11.54
C ARG A 756 -3.90 -19.01 -11.52
N ILE A 757 -3.32 -19.72 -10.57
CA ILE A 757 -3.50 -21.17 -10.42
C ILE A 757 -4.24 -21.36 -9.10
N GLU A 758 -5.46 -21.89 -9.15
CA GLU A 758 -6.32 -21.91 -7.96
C GLU A 758 -7.21 -23.14 -7.89
N ARG A 759 -7.51 -23.55 -6.66
CA ARG A 759 -8.50 -24.58 -6.35
C ARG A 759 -9.26 -24.25 -5.07
N PRO A 760 -10.50 -24.74 -4.88
CA PRO A 760 -11.15 -24.75 -3.58
C PRO A 760 -10.35 -25.54 -2.55
N SER A 761 -10.28 -25.04 -1.32
CA SER A 761 -9.54 -25.64 -0.20
C SER A 761 -10.29 -25.44 1.13
N LEU A 762 -9.59 -25.58 2.26
CA LEU A 762 -10.15 -25.53 3.62
C LEU A 762 -10.62 -24.11 3.99
N THR A 763 -11.59 -24.05 4.89
CA THR A 763 -12.11 -22.82 5.49
C THR A 763 -11.23 -22.37 6.65
N SER A 764 -11.32 -21.09 7.07
CA SER A 764 -10.59 -20.59 8.24
C SER A 764 -10.98 -21.28 9.57
N THR A 765 -12.16 -21.91 9.63
CA THR A 765 -12.62 -22.65 10.79
C THR A 765 -12.20 -24.12 10.81
N ASP A 766 -11.56 -24.58 9.74
CA ASP A 766 -11.00 -25.94 9.69
C ASP A 766 -9.82 -26.05 10.66
N PRO A 767 -9.74 -27.10 11.51
CA PRO A 767 -8.62 -27.29 12.43
C PRO A 767 -7.24 -27.35 11.78
N ASP A 768 -7.16 -27.77 10.51
CA ASP A 768 -5.92 -27.81 9.76
C ASP A 768 -5.51 -26.46 9.16
N PHE A 769 -6.38 -25.43 9.21
CA PHE A 769 -6.11 -24.16 8.52
C PHE A 769 -4.82 -23.47 8.99
N PRO A 770 -4.54 -23.31 10.29
CA PRO A 770 -3.28 -22.72 10.74
C PRO A 770 -2.03 -23.53 10.34
N LEU A 771 -2.16 -24.85 10.27
CA LEU A 771 -1.08 -25.72 9.83
C LEU A 771 -0.90 -25.69 8.31
N ALA A 772 -1.98 -25.51 7.55
CA ALA A 772 -1.92 -25.30 6.10
C ALA A 772 -1.24 -23.96 5.75
N GLU A 773 -1.52 -22.89 6.51
CA GLU A 773 -0.77 -21.64 6.39
C GLU A 773 0.71 -21.83 6.73
N ALA A 774 1.02 -22.60 7.78
CA ALA A 774 2.40 -22.88 8.16
C ALA A 774 3.16 -23.63 7.06
N ILE A 775 2.59 -24.69 6.46
CA ILE A 775 3.27 -25.41 5.37
C ILE A 775 3.40 -24.57 4.09
N ASN A 776 2.52 -23.59 3.86
CA ASN A 776 2.64 -22.66 2.74
C ASN A 776 3.75 -21.63 2.91
N PHE A 777 4.16 -21.34 4.13
CA PHE A 777 5.17 -20.32 4.43
C PHE A 777 6.46 -20.54 3.61
N PRO A 778 7.12 -21.71 3.60
CA PRO A 778 8.29 -21.92 2.77
C PRO A 778 7.97 -22.27 1.29
N LEU A 779 6.70 -22.52 0.92
CA LEU A 779 6.33 -22.76 -0.48
C LEU A 779 6.25 -21.49 -1.31
N GLY A 780 5.48 -20.51 -0.83
CA GLY A 780 5.22 -19.26 -1.54
C GLY A 780 4.75 -18.12 -0.62
N GLY A 781 4.84 -18.31 0.72
CA GLY A 781 4.37 -17.34 1.70
C GLY A 781 5.34 -16.19 1.96
N ILE A 782 6.61 -16.36 1.68
CA ILE A 782 7.69 -15.39 1.96
C ILE A 782 8.60 -15.19 0.74
N TYR A 783 9.50 -14.21 0.83
CA TYR A 783 10.44 -13.89 -0.24
C TYR A 783 11.39 -15.07 -0.54
N THR A 784 11.93 -15.73 0.48
CA THR A 784 12.83 -16.90 0.37
C THR A 784 12.13 -18.21 0.05
N SER A 785 10.82 -18.17 -0.26
CA SER A 785 10.04 -19.36 -0.58
C SER A 785 10.52 -20.07 -1.85
N LYS A 786 10.32 -21.38 -1.93
CA LYS A 786 10.76 -22.21 -3.06
C LYS A 786 10.27 -21.70 -4.41
N LEU A 787 9.03 -21.25 -4.50
CA LEU A 787 8.49 -20.68 -5.74
C LEU A 787 9.22 -19.40 -6.13
N ASN A 788 9.44 -18.49 -5.19
CA ASN A 788 10.07 -17.21 -5.48
C ASN A 788 11.57 -17.36 -5.73
N SER A 789 12.28 -18.18 -4.96
CA SER A 789 13.70 -18.48 -5.19
C SER A 789 13.92 -19.05 -6.59
N THR A 790 13.07 -19.98 -7.04
CA THR A 790 13.24 -20.57 -8.38
C THR A 790 12.83 -19.61 -9.49
N LEU A 791 11.61 -19.03 -9.48
CA LEU A 791 11.14 -18.26 -10.63
C LEU A 791 11.72 -16.84 -10.69
N ARG A 792 11.92 -16.19 -9.54
CA ARG A 792 12.47 -14.83 -9.48
C ARG A 792 14.01 -14.86 -9.45
N VAL A 793 14.59 -15.52 -8.42
CA VAL A 793 16.01 -15.39 -8.10
C VAL A 793 16.86 -16.20 -9.07
N GLU A 794 16.56 -17.49 -9.31
CA GLU A 794 17.36 -18.36 -10.18
C GLU A 794 17.08 -18.13 -11.68
N LYS A 795 15.81 -17.93 -12.06
CA LYS A 795 15.40 -17.86 -13.48
C LYS A 795 15.12 -16.43 -13.98
N GLY A 796 14.90 -15.46 -13.13
CA GLY A 796 14.54 -14.09 -13.53
C GLY A 796 13.28 -14.02 -14.40
N TYR A 797 12.31 -14.94 -14.23
CA TYR A 797 11.10 -15.02 -15.05
C TYR A 797 10.03 -14.04 -14.61
N THR A 798 10.06 -13.60 -13.37
CA THR A 798 9.07 -12.75 -12.73
C THR A 798 9.72 -11.77 -11.77
N TYR A 799 9.02 -10.68 -11.46
CA TYR A 799 9.33 -9.82 -10.32
C TYR A 799 8.95 -10.49 -8.98
N GLY A 800 7.96 -11.39 -8.97
CA GLY A 800 7.59 -12.14 -7.78
C GLY A 800 6.47 -13.13 -8.01
N ILE A 801 6.47 -14.18 -7.19
CA ILE A 801 5.44 -15.22 -7.16
C ILE A 801 5.07 -15.51 -5.71
N ARG A 802 3.78 -15.69 -5.46
CA ARG A 802 3.25 -15.99 -4.13
C ARG A 802 2.24 -17.14 -4.21
N SER A 803 2.18 -17.91 -3.13
CA SER A 803 1.08 -18.85 -2.90
C SER A 803 0.45 -18.60 -1.53
N GLY A 804 -0.80 -19.05 -1.33
CA GLY A 804 -1.49 -18.88 -0.08
C GLY A 804 -2.76 -19.69 0.04
N PHE A 805 -3.10 -20.00 1.29
CA PHE A 805 -4.44 -20.44 1.69
C PHE A 805 -5.25 -19.20 2.08
N ASN A 806 -6.40 -19.02 1.48
CA ASN A 806 -7.34 -17.96 1.83
C ASN A 806 -8.63 -18.63 2.28
N GLY A 807 -9.02 -18.41 3.52
CA GLY A 807 -10.22 -18.99 4.10
C GLY A 807 -11.17 -17.93 4.63
N ASP A 808 -12.47 -18.23 4.59
CA ASP A 808 -13.53 -17.58 5.32
C ASP A 808 -14.31 -18.65 6.09
N ILE A 809 -15.41 -18.30 6.76
CA ILE A 809 -16.23 -19.23 7.55
C ILE A 809 -16.73 -20.42 6.71
N ASP A 810 -17.18 -20.15 5.47
CA ASP A 810 -17.90 -21.11 4.63
C ASP A 810 -17.12 -21.58 3.39
N ARG A 811 -15.94 -21.04 3.14
CA ARG A 811 -15.16 -21.34 1.95
C ARG A 811 -13.67 -21.07 2.16
N GLY A 812 -12.88 -21.68 1.29
CA GLY A 812 -11.46 -21.40 1.21
C GLY A 812 -10.88 -21.81 -0.13
N THR A 813 -9.71 -21.28 -0.43
CA THR A 813 -8.95 -21.59 -1.65
C THR A 813 -7.48 -21.75 -1.32
N PHE A 814 -6.79 -22.55 -2.12
CA PHE A 814 -5.34 -22.47 -2.29
C PHE A 814 -5.05 -21.86 -3.66
N ASN A 815 -4.14 -20.90 -3.72
CA ASN A 815 -3.79 -20.26 -4.98
C ASN A 815 -2.30 -19.98 -5.09
N VAL A 816 -1.83 -19.90 -6.36
CA VAL A 816 -0.50 -19.40 -6.76
C VAL A 816 -0.73 -18.27 -7.76
N ARG A 817 -0.02 -17.14 -7.59
CA ARG A 817 -0.16 -15.94 -8.44
C ARG A 817 1.19 -15.38 -8.81
N SER A 818 1.33 -15.01 -10.09
CA SER A 818 2.51 -14.34 -10.63
C SER A 818 2.17 -13.59 -11.91
N SER A 819 3.01 -12.60 -12.26
CA SER A 819 3.11 -12.07 -13.63
C SER A 819 4.48 -12.45 -14.15
N VAL A 820 4.53 -13.20 -15.24
CA VAL A 820 5.78 -13.68 -15.84
C VAL A 820 5.97 -13.09 -17.24
N ARG A 821 7.21 -12.97 -17.70
CA ARG A 821 7.45 -12.55 -19.10
C ARG A 821 6.68 -13.46 -20.06
N THR A 822 6.10 -12.87 -21.09
CA THR A 822 5.29 -13.60 -22.09
C THR A 822 6.03 -14.80 -22.65
N ASN A 823 7.30 -14.65 -23.00
CA ASN A 823 8.11 -15.71 -23.65
C ASN A 823 8.57 -16.88 -22.75
N VAL A 824 8.25 -16.83 -21.43
CA VAL A 824 8.55 -17.93 -20.46
C VAL A 824 7.29 -18.43 -19.74
N THR A 825 6.13 -18.14 -20.28
CA THR A 825 4.83 -18.53 -19.71
C THR A 825 4.71 -20.05 -19.48
N LYS A 826 5.08 -20.84 -20.48
CA LYS A 826 5.04 -22.30 -20.42
C LYS A 826 5.99 -22.83 -19.36
N GLU A 827 7.24 -22.42 -19.40
CA GLU A 827 8.31 -22.83 -18.49
C GLU A 827 7.96 -22.48 -17.04
N SER A 828 7.34 -21.33 -16.83
CA SER A 828 6.86 -20.91 -15.50
C SER A 828 5.78 -21.83 -14.95
N ILE A 829 4.82 -22.21 -15.78
CA ILE A 829 3.75 -23.15 -15.38
C ILE A 829 4.32 -24.55 -15.09
N GLU A 830 5.28 -25.03 -15.89
CA GLU A 830 5.98 -26.31 -15.65
C GLU A 830 6.68 -26.28 -14.29
N LEU A 831 7.46 -25.25 -14.00
CA LEU A 831 8.17 -25.10 -12.72
C LEU A 831 7.18 -25.02 -11.54
N ILE A 832 6.12 -24.21 -11.63
CA ILE A 832 5.11 -24.12 -10.57
C ILE A 832 4.47 -25.50 -10.29
N ARG A 833 4.05 -26.20 -11.34
CA ARG A 833 3.46 -27.56 -11.21
C ARG A 833 4.41 -28.50 -10.51
N ASP A 834 5.67 -28.52 -10.93
CA ASP A 834 6.67 -29.46 -10.46
C ASP A 834 7.10 -29.14 -9.02
N ILE A 835 7.29 -27.87 -8.69
CA ILE A 835 7.60 -27.42 -7.31
C ILE A 835 6.45 -27.79 -6.37
N VAL A 836 5.20 -27.44 -6.70
CA VAL A 836 4.04 -27.75 -5.87
C VAL A 836 3.84 -29.27 -5.72
N GLY A 837 4.09 -30.04 -6.79
CA GLY A 837 3.92 -31.51 -6.80
C GLY A 837 4.96 -32.26 -5.97
N ASN A 838 6.20 -31.79 -5.98
CA ASN A 838 7.31 -32.43 -5.27
C ASN A 838 7.53 -31.85 -3.86
N TYR A 839 6.80 -30.80 -3.49
CA TYR A 839 7.04 -30.02 -2.28
C TYR A 839 7.02 -30.88 -1.00
N GLY A 840 5.97 -31.66 -0.79
CA GLY A 840 5.86 -32.53 0.36
C GLY A 840 6.91 -33.65 0.38
N PRO A 841 7.06 -34.44 -0.69
CA PRO A 841 8.06 -35.51 -0.78
C PRO A 841 9.49 -35.05 -0.50
N ASP A 842 9.88 -33.89 -1.06
CA ASP A 842 11.28 -33.40 -1.00
C ASP A 842 11.60 -32.59 0.27
N PHE A 843 10.58 -32.23 1.08
CA PHE A 843 10.78 -31.40 2.27
C PHE A 843 11.59 -32.13 3.35
N THR A 844 12.57 -31.44 3.94
CA THR A 844 13.54 -32.00 4.89
C THR A 844 13.23 -31.63 6.34
N GLN A 845 13.88 -32.33 7.29
CA GLN A 845 13.76 -32.00 8.72
C GLN A 845 14.38 -30.61 9.01
N GLU A 846 15.47 -30.26 8.37
CA GLU A 846 16.13 -28.96 8.53
C GLU A 846 15.22 -27.81 8.09
N GLU A 847 14.56 -27.94 6.92
CA GLU A 847 13.57 -26.95 6.46
C GLU A 847 12.38 -26.81 7.41
N LEU A 848 11.94 -27.91 8.02
CA LEU A 848 10.88 -27.89 9.03
C LEU A 848 11.31 -27.13 10.27
N ASP A 849 12.53 -27.33 10.74
CA ASP A 849 13.06 -26.68 11.95
C ASP A 849 13.24 -25.16 11.70
N ILE A 850 13.71 -24.77 10.51
CA ILE A 850 13.78 -23.35 10.08
C ILE A 850 12.40 -22.72 10.03
N MET A 851 11.44 -23.38 9.38
CA MET A 851 10.05 -22.90 9.29
C MET A 851 9.44 -22.67 10.67
N LYS A 852 9.59 -23.64 11.59
CA LYS A 852 9.08 -23.52 12.97
C LYS A 852 9.74 -22.34 13.69
N GLY A 853 11.06 -22.26 13.62
CA GLY A 853 11.83 -21.17 14.24
C GLY A 853 11.33 -19.79 13.77
N ALA A 854 11.21 -19.61 12.45
CA ALA A 854 10.71 -18.40 11.83
C ALA A 854 9.32 -18.01 12.29
N LEU A 855 8.36 -18.95 12.22
CA LEU A 855 6.96 -18.69 12.58
C LEU A 855 6.76 -18.39 14.07
N LEU A 856 7.53 -19.07 14.96
CA LEU A 856 7.41 -18.87 16.40
C LEU A 856 8.05 -17.54 16.84
N LYS A 857 9.24 -17.20 16.32
CA LYS A 857 9.92 -15.95 16.63
C LYS A 857 9.18 -14.74 16.04
N GLY A 858 8.71 -14.83 14.81
CA GLY A 858 7.95 -13.76 14.12
C GLY A 858 6.64 -13.35 14.80
N GLN A 859 6.18 -14.09 15.84
CA GLN A 859 5.02 -13.67 16.63
C GLN A 859 5.21 -12.30 17.32
N ALA A 860 6.45 -11.89 17.61
CA ALA A 860 6.75 -10.61 18.24
C ALA A 860 6.26 -9.43 17.38
N LEU A 861 6.47 -9.50 16.06
CA LEU A 861 6.13 -8.45 15.10
C LEU A 861 4.62 -8.33 14.81
N LYS A 862 3.83 -9.36 15.15
CA LYS A 862 2.38 -9.43 14.82
C LYS A 862 1.46 -8.72 15.81
N ASN A 863 2.01 -8.03 16.80
CA ASN A 863 1.24 -7.37 17.85
C ASN A 863 1.67 -5.93 18.12
N GLU A 864 2.52 -5.36 17.27
CA GLU A 864 3.12 -4.05 17.50
C GLU A 864 2.11 -2.92 17.32
N THR A 865 1.48 -2.81 16.16
CA THR A 865 0.62 -1.66 15.81
C THR A 865 -0.82 -1.81 16.31
N LEU A 866 -1.56 -0.68 16.37
CA LEU A 866 -3.01 -0.70 16.64
C LEU A 866 -3.76 -1.54 15.61
N SER A 867 -3.31 -1.51 14.35
CA SER A 867 -3.89 -2.28 13.25
C SER A 867 -3.67 -3.80 13.42
N ASP A 868 -2.51 -4.24 13.90
CA ASP A 868 -2.22 -5.65 14.18
C ASP A 868 -3.08 -6.19 15.33
N LYS A 869 -3.21 -5.40 16.39
CA LYS A 869 -4.07 -5.69 17.53
C LYS A 869 -5.55 -5.72 17.11
N LEU A 870 -5.99 -4.81 16.23
CA LEU A 870 -7.36 -4.78 15.70
C LEU A 870 -7.65 -5.99 14.80
N ARG A 871 -6.67 -6.41 13.97
CA ARG A 871 -6.75 -7.63 13.15
C ARG A 871 -6.91 -8.87 14.01
N MET A 872 -6.16 -9.00 15.11
CA MET A 872 -6.31 -10.09 16.07
C MET A 872 -7.73 -10.13 16.65
N LEU A 873 -8.29 -8.98 17.06
CA LEU A 873 -9.69 -8.89 17.50
C LEU A 873 -10.66 -9.28 16.38
N GLY A 874 -10.29 -8.97 15.13
CA GLY A 874 -11.00 -9.37 13.92
C GLY A 874 -11.16 -10.89 13.82
N GLU A 875 -10.08 -11.62 13.92
CA GLU A 875 -10.02 -13.08 13.85
C GLU A 875 -10.76 -13.72 15.03
N ILE A 876 -10.50 -13.25 16.27
CA ILE A 876 -11.18 -13.70 17.47
C ILE A 876 -12.69 -13.59 17.34
N SER A 877 -13.18 -12.43 16.90
CA SER A 877 -14.63 -12.18 16.84
C SER A 877 -15.30 -12.80 15.61
N ALA A 878 -14.60 -12.92 14.47
CA ALA A 878 -15.16 -13.50 13.24
C ALA A 878 -15.32 -15.01 13.37
N TYR A 879 -14.28 -15.70 13.87
CA TYR A 879 -14.22 -17.16 13.93
C TYR A 879 -14.52 -17.74 15.32
N ASN A 880 -14.90 -16.88 16.28
CA ASN A 880 -15.12 -17.23 17.67
C ASN A 880 -13.92 -17.95 18.32
N TYR A 881 -12.71 -17.51 17.99
CA TYR A 881 -11.50 -18.06 18.56
C TYR A 881 -11.35 -17.67 20.04
N PRO A 882 -10.67 -18.47 20.86
CA PRO A 882 -10.28 -18.07 22.20
C PRO A 882 -9.25 -16.93 22.15
N ALA A 883 -9.12 -16.14 23.20
CA ALA A 883 -8.19 -15.00 23.24
C ALA A 883 -6.71 -15.43 23.05
N ASP A 884 -6.37 -16.64 23.42
CA ASP A 884 -5.03 -17.25 23.32
C ASP A 884 -4.84 -18.13 22.07
N TYR A 885 -5.72 -18.00 21.04
CA TYR A 885 -5.67 -18.87 19.85
C TYR A 885 -4.29 -18.84 19.15
N ARG A 886 -3.61 -17.69 19.13
CA ARG A 886 -2.25 -17.59 18.56
C ARG A 886 -1.25 -18.44 19.30
N ALA A 887 -1.33 -18.48 20.64
CA ALA A 887 -0.49 -19.36 21.46
C ALA A 887 -0.83 -20.85 21.25
N GLN A 888 -2.11 -21.18 21.02
CA GLN A 888 -2.53 -22.54 20.68
C GLN A 888 -2.01 -22.95 19.31
N ASN A 889 -2.09 -22.07 18.29
CA ASN A 889 -1.53 -22.29 16.96
C ASN A 889 0.00 -22.45 17.01
N ALA A 890 0.69 -21.62 17.79
CA ALA A 890 2.15 -21.74 18.00
C ALA A 890 2.53 -23.12 18.56
N LYS A 891 1.81 -23.63 19.57
CA LYS A 891 2.02 -24.98 20.12
C LYS A 891 1.76 -26.08 19.09
N ALA A 892 0.76 -25.92 18.23
CA ALA A 892 0.47 -26.88 17.17
C ALA A 892 1.58 -26.90 16.11
N ILE A 893 2.10 -25.72 15.73
CA ILE A 893 3.25 -25.59 14.80
C ILE A 893 4.50 -26.20 15.46
N GLU A 894 4.78 -25.90 16.72
CA GLU A 894 5.92 -26.46 17.45
C GLU A 894 5.87 -28.01 17.48
N ALA A 895 4.70 -28.57 17.69
CA ALA A 895 4.48 -30.02 17.77
C ALA A 895 4.49 -30.74 16.39
N MET A 896 4.37 -30.01 15.27
CA MET A 896 4.30 -30.58 13.93
C MET A 896 5.54 -31.43 13.63
N THR A 897 5.33 -32.67 13.19
CA THR A 897 6.41 -33.55 12.72
C THR A 897 6.59 -33.43 11.20
N LEU A 898 7.72 -33.91 10.67
CA LEU A 898 7.94 -33.95 9.21
C LEU A 898 6.87 -34.81 8.50
N GLN A 899 6.41 -35.87 9.17
CA GLN A 899 5.33 -36.71 8.62
C GLN A 899 4.00 -35.95 8.55
N ASP A 900 3.66 -35.14 9.55
CA ASP A 900 2.47 -34.30 9.55
C ASP A 900 2.54 -33.26 8.42
N PHE A 901 3.70 -32.61 8.24
CA PHE A 901 3.94 -31.68 7.14
C PHE A 901 3.69 -32.35 5.78
N LYS A 902 4.31 -33.50 5.54
CA LYS A 902 4.15 -34.25 4.27
C LYS A 902 2.70 -34.67 4.02
N SER A 903 2.01 -35.09 5.06
CA SER A 903 0.59 -35.50 4.97
C SER A 903 -0.33 -34.30 4.64
N LEU A 904 -0.07 -33.13 5.23
CA LEU A 904 -0.80 -31.89 4.94
C LEU A 904 -0.52 -31.42 3.50
N ALA A 905 0.74 -31.46 3.06
CA ALA A 905 1.11 -31.10 1.69
C ALA A 905 0.40 -32.01 0.66
N GLU A 906 0.41 -33.33 0.85
CA GLU A 906 -0.30 -34.28 0.00
C GLU A 906 -1.82 -34.03 -0.02
N LYS A 907 -2.39 -33.71 1.14
CA LYS A 907 -3.84 -33.46 1.29
C LYS A 907 -4.28 -32.19 0.56
N TYR A 908 -3.52 -31.12 0.66
CA TYR A 908 -3.97 -29.79 0.24
C TYR A 908 -3.31 -29.24 -1.03
N LEU A 909 -2.06 -29.61 -1.32
CA LEU A 909 -1.31 -29.17 -2.51
C LEU A 909 -1.46 -30.19 -3.64
N ARG A 910 -2.43 -30.01 -4.53
CA ARG A 910 -2.77 -30.97 -5.60
C ARG A 910 -2.62 -30.31 -6.97
N PRO A 911 -1.42 -30.21 -7.55
CA PRO A 911 -1.18 -29.49 -8.82
C PRO A 911 -1.96 -30.07 -10.01
N ASN A 912 -2.38 -31.34 -9.94
CA ASN A 912 -3.17 -32.01 -10.97
C ASN A 912 -4.70 -31.86 -10.80
N ALA A 913 -5.13 -31.02 -9.84
CA ALA A 913 -6.54 -30.72 -9.56
C ALA A 913 -6.73 -29.21 -9.28
N MET A 914 -6.22 -28.35 -10.17
CA MET A 914 -6.28 -26.88 -10.12
C MET A 914 -6.70 -26.30 -11.48
N ASN A 915 -7.32 -25.16 -11.49
CA ASN A 915 -7.49 -24.34 -12.68
C ASN A 915 -6.22 -23.52 -12.92
N TYR A 916 -5.66 -23.58 -14.12
CA TYR A 916 -4.51 -22.79 -14.55
C TYR A 916 -5.02 -21.69 -15.49
N LEU A 917 -5.24 -20.49 -14.98
CA LEU A 917 -5.67 -19.35 -15.77
C LEU A 917 -4.46 -18.52 -16.20
N VAL A 918 -4.39 -18.26 -17.50
CA VAL A 918 -3.39 -17.40 -18.14
C VAL A 918 -4.11 -16.22 -18.80
N VAL A 919 -3.69 -15.00 -18.48
CA VAL A 919 -4.14 -13.79 -19.17
C VAL A 919 -2.93 -13.16 -19.84
N GLY A 920 -2.89 -13.14 -21.17
CA GLY A 920 -1.71 -12.70 -21.93
C GLY A 920 -1.93 -12.78 -23.43
N ASP A 921 -0.86 -12.72 -24.21
CA ASP A 921 -0.91 -12.76 -25.68
C ASP A 921 -1.07 -14.20 -26.21
N ALA A 922 -2.28 -14.55 -26.63
CA ALA A 922 -2.59 -15.89 -27.12
C ALA A 922 -1.84 -16.25 -28.42
N ALA A 923 -1.58 -15.27 -29.28
CA ALA A 923 -0.92 -15.50 -30.55
C ALA A 923 0.50 -16.07 -30.40
N SER A 924 1.20 -15.63 -29.35
CA SER A 924 2.56 -16.08 -29.05
C SER A 924 2.66 -17.24 -28.06
N GLN A 925 1.65 -17.49 -27.19
CA GLN A 925 1.80 -18.39 -26.05
C GLN A 925 0.92 -19.64 -26.11
N MET A 926 -0.29 -19.55 -26.63
CA MET A 926 -1.30 -20.58 -26.46
C MET A 926 -0.89 -21.95 -27.02
N ASP A 927 -0.19 -21.99 -28.18
CA ASP A 927 0.26 -23.24 -28.79
C ASP A 927 1.30 -23.99 -27.94
N GLY A 928 2.22 -23.26 -27.31
CA GLY A 928 3.23 -23.84 -26.43
C GLY A 928 2.64 -24.57 -25.22
N LEU A 929 1.52 -24.07 -24.69
CA LEU A 929 0.86 -24.62 -23.51
C LEU A 929 0.23 -25.98 -23.72
N LYS A 930 -0.04 -26.42 -24.99
CA LYS A 930 -0.55 -27.75 -25.32
C LYS A 930 0.37 -28.87 -24.84
N SER A 931 1.66 -28.62 -24.77
CA SER A 931 2.68 -29.61 -24.35
C SER A 931 2.70 -29.87 -22.83
N LEU A 932 1.96 -29.09 -22.01
CA LEU A 932 1.94 -29.26 -20.54
C LEU A 932 1.20 -30.50 -20.03
N GLY A 933 0.47 -31.20 -20.89
CA GLY A 933 -0.24 -32.44 -20.54
C GLY A 933 -1.60 -32.25 -19.87
N PHE A 934 -2.12 -31.00 -19.82
CA PHE A 934 -3.45 -30.68 -19.28
C PHE A 934 -4.55 -30.62 -20.35
N GLY A 935 -4.29 -31.14 -21.54
CA GLY A 935 -5.17 -31.05 -22.72
C GLY A 935 -4.98 -29.69 -23.45
N ASP A 936 -5.82 -29.46 -24.47
CA ASP A 936 -5.79 -28.19 -25.21
C ASP A 936 -6.27 -27.05 -24.33
N PRO A 937 -5.53 -25.90 -24.31
CA PRO A 937 -5.98 -24.71 -23.61
C PRO A 937 -7.33 -24.20 -24.13
N VAL A 938 -8.18 -23.78 -23.20
CA VAL A 938 -9.52 -23.23 -23.51
C VAL A 938 -9.43 -21.72 -23.61
N LEU A 939 -9.66 -21.18 -24.81
CA LEU A 939 -9.71 -19.71 -25.01
C LEU A 939 -11.04 -19.17 -24.48
N LEU A 940 -10.98 -18.21 -23.52
CA LEU A 940 -12.16 -17.70 -22.82
C LEU A 940 -12.87 -16.56 -23.56
N ASN A 941 -12.16 -15.79 -24.35
CA ASN A 941 -12.65 -14.65 -25.12
C ASN A 941 -12.50 -14.86 -26.65
N GLY A 942 -12.46 -16.10 -27.10
CA GLY A 942 -12.53 -16.42 -28.53
C GLY A 942 -13.91 -16.07 -29.09
N ALA A 943 -13.95 -15.55 -30.31
CA ALA A 943 -15.22 -15.44 -31.01
C ALA A 943 -15.86 -16.84 -31.15
N GLU A 944 -17.12 -16.98 -30.68
CA GLU A 944 -17.94 -18.16 -30.96
C GLU A 944 -18.21 -18.34 -32.46
#